data_6db14c0848c7b0454391826b5782b686
#
_entry.id   6db14c0848c7b0454391826b5782b686
#
_cell.length_a   1.000
_cell.length_b   1.000
_cell.length_c   1.000
_cell.angle_alpha   90.00
_cell.angle_beta   90.00
_cell.angle_gamma   90.00
#
_symmetry.space_group_name_H-M   'P 1'
#
loop_
_entity.id
_entity.type
_entity.pdbx_description
1 polymer ?
#
loop_
_entity_poly.entity_id
_entity_poly.type
_entity_poly.pdbx_seq_one_letter_code
_entity_poly.pdbx_strand_id
1 'polypeptide(L)'
;MTNVVEILDGIMGSSKALMNGTPVVTLEGYTAIEKLSVGDEIYGEDGELHTVQGVYPQGVKRLYKVTFSDRNFVICCEDHLWTYQHPQDKAKGVFRTDTLKDIMNKPLFKETNKGRNWNIFIPIAKPVKFTSKTLSIHPYLLGLLLGDGSFGSNIGFTNSEHDIRDRFEQLVGEEMKCYQKDNTFNYRLNRQGIYKEIRKLYNEDVRSSSKFIPKDYLLSCEADRYEMLKGLLDTDGHCKGGYFQYSTTSSQLAKDVKFLAESLGCTVTTTHLRKPKYTYNGSTHVGQDSYILFIRHDNLNMICSSEKHLNRITETRTKPNRSIRSIDYYGEDDCTCIMVSNPSKLFLTEHFIPTHNTTNTCKWMEQNNHKYKFFYISPLLDEVKDGGRIQQACPTTRFVAPMTKEEDLKSDVGKQKGINSKRKIDNLLELIKIGANITCTHSLYLSMTDDHFKEMEKHQYVLIIDEELGMIDDYKSYSSPDVKSLQKLGCVEIQDSDGMLVWKNDEVTEFDDITHRYHSFKRHVENEMIYVSKRDANIFVCQLPIRLITVAKRCIILTYMFNGNVLSSFLKLKGLVHKTFDDVTINTVCKKDIMKNIKLWIPKHPKWRKEMKLSVTAYHNMSTQDLKHISNYILAVTKDCGATDYDTMFTFPKDRCNLSENKLKTKIKPKGLVDTDIKQKTNPESICWISSSTRATNKFKHKKCVIHAYDRYPNQSVSSYLQDFNFPVDRDVFAISEMLQWIWRSRIRDNKSINLAIFSSRMQLLFLNWLHDLPLNNEDYTLFSNYLNWCKM
;
A
#
# COMPACT_ATOMS: atom_id res chain seq x y z
N MET A 1 -25.65 -5.27 -20.14
CA MET A 1 -25.80 -4.75 -18.76
C MET A 1 -25.36 -5.83 -17.77
N THR A 2 -24.67 -5.47 -16.69
CA THR A 2 -24.27 -6.46 -15.69
C THR A 2 -25.42 -6.69 -14.69
N ASN A 3 -25.75 -7.95 -14.44
CA ASN A 3 -26.68 -8.36 -13.38
C ASN A 3 -25.95 -8.82 -12.10
N VAL A 4 -24.62 -8.76 -12.11
CA VAL A 4 -23.77 -9.19 -11.01
C VAL A 4 -22.86 -8.05 -10.60
N VAL A 5 -22.89 -7.67 -9.33
CA VAL A 5 -21.99 -6.71 -8.72
C VAL A 5 -20.90 -7.46 -7.95
N GLU A 6 -19.66 -7.05 -8.11
CA GLU A 6 -18.52 -7.68 -7.45
C GLU A 6 -18.08 -6.83 -6.27
N ILE A 7 -17.86 -7.48 -5.11
CA ILE A 7 -17.56 -6.79 -3.86
C ILE A 7 -16.17 -7.14 -3.39
N LEU A 8 -15.35 -6.10 -3.19
CA LEU A 8 -14.08 -6.20 -2.50
C LEU A 8 -14.30 -5.75 -1.04
N ASP A 9 -14.61 -6.71 -0.16
CA ASP A 9 -14.98 -6.45 1.24
C ASP A 9 -13.77 -6.58 2.16
N GLY A 10 -13.18 -5.46 2.59
CA GLY A 10 -12.01 -5.49 3.47
C GLY A 10 -11.70 -4.15 4.15
N ILE A 11 -11.19 -4.22 5.38
CA ILE A 11 -10.69 -3.02 6.07
C ILE A 11 -9.48 -2.47 5.32
N MET A 12 -9.46 -1.18 5.05
CA MET A 12 -8.31 -0.50 4.44
C MET A 12 -7.06 -0.65 5.33
N GLY A 13 -5.96 -1.13 4.76
CA GLY A 13 -4.67 -1.31 5.46
C GLY A 13 -4.25 -2.77 5.66
N SER A 14 -5.06 -3.76 5.21
CA SER A 14 -4.65 -5.16 5.17
C SER A 14 -3.57 -5.34 4.09
N SER A 15 -2.32 -5.51 4.45
CA SER A 15 -1.22 -5.48 3.50
C SER A 15 -0.15 -6.52 3.75
N LYS A 16 0.62 -6.73 2.75
CA LYS A 16 1.69 -7.66 2.48
C LYS A 16 2.96 -7.11 3.13
N ALA A 17 3.59 -7.87 4.04
CA ALA A 17 4.63 -7.34 4.87
C ALA A 17 5.89 -8.20 4.89
N LEU A 18 7.02 -7.54 5.10
CA LEU A 18 8.30 -8.13 5.45
C LEU A 18 8.51 -8.05 6.97
N MET A 19 9.28 -8.98 7.52
CA MET A 19 9.68 -8.96 8.91
C MET A 19 10.42 -7.66 9.26
N ASN A 20 10.16 -7.07 10.41
CA ASN A 20 10.94 -5.96 10.92
C ASN A 20 12.42 -6.37 11.06
N GLY A 21 13.33 -5.42 10.86
CA GLY A 21 14.75 -5.70 10.72
C GLY A 21 15.18 -6.10 9.30
N THR A 22 14.26 -6.33 8.36
CA THR A 22 14.63 -6.61 6.95
C THR A 22 15.39 -5.42 6.37
N PRO A 23 16.65 -5.61 5.93
CA PRO A 23 17.44 -4.53 5.36
C PRO A 23 16.93 -4.15 3.97
N VAL A 24 16.73 -2.85 3.72
CA VAL A 24 16.33 -2.25 2.44
C VAL A 24 17.51 -1.45 1.90
N VAL A 25 17.75 -1.50 0.59
CA VAL A 25 18.87 -0.79 -0.05
C VAL A 25 18.56 0.70 -0.18
N THR A 26 19.41 1.54 0.44
CA THR A 26 19.32 3.00 0.44
C THR A 26 20.61 3.63 -0.06
N LEU A 27 20.68 4.96 -0.16
CA LEU A 27 21.90 5.71 -0.49
C LEU A 27 23.07 5.42 0.47
N GLU A 28 22.77 5.16 1.74
CA GLU A 28 23.76 4.92 2.79
C GLU A 28 24.12 3.43 2.98
N GLY A 29 23.62 2.55 2.10
CA GLY A 29 23.74 1.11 2.19
C GLY A 29 22.41 0.47 2.61
N TYR A 30 22.35 -0.18 3.77
CA TYR A 30 21.15 -0.85 4.26
C TYR A 30 20.48 -0.09 5.41
N THR A 31 19.17 0.05 5.33
CA THR A 31 18.32 0.57 6.41
C THR A 31 17.21 -0.44 6.71
N ALA A 32 16.93 -0.73 7.99
CA ALA A 32 15.86 -1.63 8.38
C ALA A 32 14.49 -1.06 7.96
N ILE A 33 13.61 -1.90 7.42
CA ILE A 33 12.34 -1.49 6.79
C ILE A 33 11.44 -0.66 7.71
N GLU A 34 11.40 -0.98 9.01
CA GLU A 34 10.60 -0.25 10.01
C GLU A 34 11.17 1.12 10.38
N LYS A 35 12.43 1.40 10.03
CA LYS A 35 13.09 2.69 10.26
C LYS A 35 12.92 3.67 9.12
N LEU A 36 12.40 3.22 7.98
CA LEU A 36 12.13 4.07 6.84
C LEU A 36 10.98 5.03 7.13
N SER A 37 11.03 6.19 6.51
CA SER A 37 10.04 7.26 6.60
C SER A 37 9.54 7.66 5.21
N VAL A 38 8.36 8.28 5.14
CA VAL A 38 7.86 8.84 3.87
C VAL A 38 8.79 9.97 3.43
N GLY A 39 9.23 9.88 2.18
CA GLY A 39 10.21 10.79 1.59
C GLY A 39 11.63 10.20 1.49
N ASP A 40 11.93 9.11 2.21
CA ASP A 40 13.23 8.42 2.08
C ASP A 40 13.41 7.85 0.68
N GLU A 41 14.64 7.80 0.21
CA GLU A 41 15.02 7.27 -1.09
C GLU A 41 15.59 5.85 -0.95
N ILE A 42 15.05 4.91 -1.73
CA ILE A 42 15.46 3.52 -1.78
C ILE A 42 15.61 3.06 -3.22
N TYR A 43 16.36 1.99 -3.45
CA TYR A 43 16.60 1.48 -4.80
C TYR A 43 15.56 0.46 -5.25
N GLY A 44 15.12 0.60 -6.53
CA GLY A 44 14.29 -0.36 -7.24
C GLY A 44 15.10 -1.44 -7.97
N GLU A 45 14.42 -2.42 -8.54
CA GLU A 45 15.04 -3.49 -9.35
C GLU A 45 15.67 -2.97 -10.64
N ASP A 46 15.29 -1.78 -11.08
CA ASP A 46 15.85 -1.06 -12.23
C ASP A 46 17.21 -0.40 -11.92
N GLY A 47 17.64 -0.43 -10.64
CA GLY A 47 18.86 0.18 -10.15
C GLY A 47 18.74 1.68 -9.88
N GLU A 48 17.56 2.28 -10.07
CA GLU A 48 17.28 3.70 -9.87
C GLU A 48 16.74 3.99 -8.46
N LEU A 49 16.83 5.27 -8.05
CA LEU A 49 16.26 5.74 -6.80
C LEU A 49 14.74 5.96 -6.92
N HIS A 50 14.04 5.53 -5.90
CA HIS A 50 12.59 5.70 -5.77
C HIS A 50 12.23 6.17 -4.37
N THR A 51 11.23 7.03 -4.28
CA THR A 51 10.80 7.61 -3.00
C THR A 51 9.83 6.67 -2.27
N VAL A 52 10.01 6.53 -0.98
CA VAL A 52 9.05 5.90 -0.08
C VAL A 52 7.83 6.79 0.08
N GLN A 53 6.68 6.35 -0.40
CA GLN A 53 5.40 7.08 -0.36
C GLN A 53 4.56 6.76 0.88
N GLY A 54 4.86 5.65 1.56
CA GLY A 54 4.17 5.24 2.78
C GLY A 54 4.91 4.13 3.51
N VAL A 55 4.80 4.14 4.84
CA VAL A 55 5.32 3.08 5.72
C VAL A 55 4.17 2.62 6.60
N TYR A 56 3.89 1.33 6.60
CA TYR A 56 2.71 0.74 7.23
C TYR A 56 3.13 -0.44 8.11
N PRO A 57 3.33 -0.22 9.43
CA PRO A 57 3.50 -1.32 10.39
C PRO A 57 2.27 -2.23 10.34
N GLN A 58 2.51 -3.54 10.26
CA GLN A 58 1.46 -4.55 10.07
C GLN A 58 1.22 -5.40 11.32
N GLY A 59 1.98 -5.17 12.40
CA GLY A 59 1.98 -5.99 13.61
C GLY A 59 2.54 -7.38 13.38
N VAL A 60 2.30 -8.25 14.34
CA VAL A 60 2.79 -9.62 14.33
C VAL A 60 2.05 -10.45 13.28
N LYS A 61 2.81 -11.10 12.40
CA LYS A 61 2.28 -11.99 11.35
C LYS A 61 3.00 -13.32 11.34
N ARG A 62 2.33 -14.34 10.81
CA ARG A 62 2.96 -15.61 10.48
C ARG A 62 3.97 -15.38 9.37
N LEU A 63 5.19 -15.80 9.59
CA LEU A 63 6.34 -15.56 8.74
C LEU A 63 6.89 -16.84 8.14
N TYR A 64 7.40 -16.70 6.93
CA TYR A 64 8.02 -17.77 6.18
C TYR A 64 9.37 -17.28 5.65
N LYS A 65 10.36 -18.16 5.74
CA LYS A 65 11.69 -17.97 5.17
C LYS A 65 11.70 -18.50 3.75
N VAL A 66 11.81 -17.59 2.79
CA VAL A 66 11.94 -17.91 1.37
C VAL A 66 13.44 -17.98 1.03
N THR A 67 13.95 -19.18 0.76
CA THR A 67 15.36 -19.41 0.47
C THR A 67 15.58 -19.56 -1.05
N PHE A 68 16.62 -18.90 -1.58
CA PHE A 68 16.93 -18.87 -3.00
C PHE A 68 18.13 -19.74 -3.39
N SER A 69 18.34 -19.90 -4.71
CA SER A 69 19.41 -20.73 -5.29
C SER A 69 20.83 -20.28 -4.91
N ASP A 70 21.01 -19.01 -4.58
CA ASP A 70 22.26 -18.41 -4.10
C ASP A 70 22.45 -18.51 -2.59
N ARG A 71 21.56 -19.24 -1.90
CA ARG A 71 21.48 -19.43 -0.45
C ARG A 71 21.11 -18.18 0.35
N ASN A 72 20.80 -17.09 -0.32
CA ASN A 72 20.19 -15.92 0.31
C ASN A 72 18.73 -16.20 0.63
N PHE A 73 18.14 -15.40 1.51
CA PHE A 73 16.73 -15.55 1.90
C PHE A 73 16.07 -14.22 2.23
N VAL A 74 14.76 -14.21 2.19
CA VAL A 74 13.92 -13.11 2.70
C VAL A 74 12.86 -13.71 3.61
N ILE A 75 12.53 -13.02 4.72
CA ILE A 75 11.48 -13.43 5.64
C ILE A 75 10.28 -12.53 5.44
N CYS A 76 9.14 -13.12 5.08
CA CYS A 76 7.91 -12.37 4.77
C CYS A 76 6.66 -13.14 5.20
N CYS A 77 5.51 -12.45 5.27
CA CYS A 77 4.23 -13.09 5.56
C CYS A 77 3.70 -13.88 4.35
N GLU A 78 2.73 -14.77 4.58
CA GLU A 78 2.14 -15.62 3.54
C GLU A 78 1.47 -14.83 2.40
N ASP A 79 1.00 -13.63 2.70
CA ASP A 79 0.34 -12.75 1.76
C ASP A 79 1.31 -11.86 0.95
N HIS A 80 2.61 -11.91 1.25
CA HIS A 80 3.61 -11.10 0.56
C HIS A 80 3.70 -11.49 -0.91
N LEU A 81 3.80 -10.49 -1.79
CA LEU A 81 3.85 -10.71 -3.23
C LEU A 81 5.26 -10.96 -3.73
N TRP A 82 5.37 -11.93 -4.62
CA TRP A 82 6.58 -12.21 -5.36
C TRP A 82 6.34 -12.09 -6.86
N THR A 83 7.16 -11.28 -7.51
CA THR A 83 7.23 -11.22 -8.97
C THR A 83 8.21 -12.28 -9.46
N TYR A 84 7.79 -13.13 -10.38
CA TYR A 84 8.57 -14.28 -10.83
C TYR A 84 8.27 -14.66 -12.28
N GLN A 85 9.11 -15.53 -12.84
CA GLN A 85 8.90 -16.17 -14.15
C GLN A 85 8.92 -17.68 -14.02
N HIS A 86 8.09 -18.37 -14.78
CA HIS A 86 8.27 -19.79 -15.09
C HIS A 86 9.28 -19.97 -16.23
N PRO A 87 9.90 -21.17 -16.38
CA PRO A 87 10.81 -21.44 -17.49
C PRO A 87 10.22 -21.11 -18.86
N GLN A 88 8.94 -21.35 -19.07
CA GLN A 88 8.22 -21.09 -20.32
C GLN A 88 7.99 -19.59 -20.59
N ASP A 89 7.97 -18.78 -19.56
CA ASP A 89 7.74 -17.34 -19.67
C ASP A 89 9.04 -16.55 -19.92
N LYS A 90 10.21 -17.15 -19.61
CA LYS A 90 11.51 -16.50 -19.77
C LYS A 90 11.79 -16.06 -21.20
N ALA A 91 11.51 -16.92 -22.17
CA ALA A 91 11.71 -16.61 -23.59
C ALA A 91 10.80 -15.48 -24.09
N LYS A 92 9.65 -15.29 -23.42
CA LYS A 92 8.65 -14.26 -23.76
C LYS A 92 8.83 -12.98 -22.95
N GLY A 93 9.75 -12.93 -21.97
CA GLY A 93 9.92 -11.80 -21.06
C GLY A 93 8.73 -11.53 -20.13
N VAL A 94 7.81 -12.50 -19.97
CA VAL A 94 6.59 -12.31 -19.17
C VAL A 94 6.87 -12.58 -17.71
N PHE A 95 6.49 -11.63 -16.83
CA PHE A 95 6.52 -11.78 -15.38
C PHE A 95 5.11 -12.01 -14.83
N ARG A 96 5.03 -12.82 -13.78
CA ARG A 96 3.83 -13.08 -12.99
C ARG A 96 4.04 -12.54 -11.58
N THR A 97 2.97 -12.21 -10.90
CA THR A 97 3.04 -11.82 -9.49
C THR A 97 1.93 -12.49 -8.71
N ASP A 98 2.30 -13.28 -7.70
CA ASP A 98 1.38 -14.02 -6.84
C ASP A 98 1.77 -13.82 -5.37
N THR A 99 0.84 -14.16 -4.45
CA THR A 99 1.17 -14.20 -3.02
C THR A 99 2.09 -15.38 -2.72
N LEU A 100 2.83 -15.29 -1.61
CA LEU A 100 3.64 -16.44 -1.15
C LEU A 100 2.76 -17.67 -0.93
N LYS A 101 1.54 -17.49 -0.38
CA LYS A 101 0.55 -18.54 -0.19
C LYS A 101 0.18 -19.25 -1.50
N ASP A 102 -0.04 -18.48 -2.57
CA ASP A 102 -0.31 -19.07 -3.89
C ASP A 102 0.90 -19.82 -4.44
N ILE A 103 2.11 -19.30 -4.19
CA ILE A 103 3.37 -19.97 -4.59
C ILE A 103 3.59 -21.26 -3.80
N MET A 104 3.25 -21.31 -2.51
CA MET A 104 3.33 -22.53 -1.69
C MET A 104 2.46 -23.67 -2.23
N ASN A 105 1.36 -23.35 -2.91
CA ASN A 105 0.48 -24.32 -3.55
C ASN A 105 0.97 -24.76 -4.95
N LYS A 106 2.11 -24.26 -5.42
CA LYS A 106 2.69 -24.61 -6.73
C LYS A 106 3.92 -25.49 -6.57
N PRO A 107 4.20 -26.40 -7.51
CA PRO A 107 5.42 -27.18 -7.48
C PRO A 107 6.64 -26.28 -7.71
N LEU A 108 7.53 -26.15 -6.74
CA LEU A 108 8.75 -25.34 -6.85
C LEU A 108 9.74 -25.93 -7.88
N PHE A 109 9.67 -27.22 -8.11
CA PHE A 109 10.51 -27.93 -9.10
C PHE A 109 9.77 -29.10 -9.70
N LYS A 110 10.30 -29.60 -10.82
CA LYS A 110 9.92 -30.87 -11.46
C LYS A 110 11.12 -31.82 -11.40
N GLU A 111 10.92 -33.03 -10.91
CA GLU A 111 11.97 -34.03 -10.94
C GLU A 111 12.14 -34.58 -12.35
N THR A 112 13.37 -34.77 -12.77
CA THR A 112 13.76 -35.34 -14.07
C THR A 112 14.92 -36.31 -13.87
N ASN A 113 15.19 -37.15 -14.87
CA ASN A 113 16.32 -38.10 -14.85
C ASN A 113 17.70 -37.43 -14.69
N LYS A 114 17.77 -36.10 -14.91
CA LYS A 114 18.99 -35.29 -14.76
C LYS A 114 19.01 -34.45 -13.46
N GLY A 115 18.05 -34.66 -12.57
CA GLY A 115 17.88 -33.89 -11.33
C GLY A 115 16.65 -32.97 -11.32
N ARG A 116 16.64 -32.00 -10.43
CA ARG A 116 15.50 -31.09 -10.23
C ARG A 116 15.55 -29.89 -11.16
N ASN A 117 14.50 -29.69 -11.93
CA ASN A 117 14.26 -28.49 -12.74
C ASN A 117 13.37 -27.53 -11.95
N TRP A 118 13.89 -26.35 -11.62
CA TRP A 118 13.19 -25.34 -10.84
C TRP A 118 12.20 -24.56 -11.68
N ASN A 119 11.07 -24.20 -11.10
CA ASN A 119 9.95 -23.60 -11.80
C ASN A 119 9.74 -22.11 -11.51
N ILE A 120 10.25 -21.58 -10.37
CA ILE A 120 9.95 -20.23 -9.90
C ILE A 120 11.26 -19.43 -9.84
N PHE A 121 11.40 -18.46 -10.74
CA PHE A 121 12.58 -17.61 -10.86
C PHE A 121 12.21 -16.16 -10.60
N ILE A 122 12.79 -15.53 -9.58
CA ILE A 122 12.62 -14.10 -9.33
C ILE A 122 13.59 -13.29 -10.22
N PRO A 123 13.25 -12.02 -10.54
CA PRO A 123 14.15 -11.16 -11.31
C PRO A 123 15.45 -10.91 -10.56
N ILE A 124 16.51 -10.61 -11.31
CA ILE A 124 17.77 -10.10 -10.79
C ILE A 124 17.72 -8.58 -10.97
N ALA A 125 18.15 -7.82 -9.95
CA ALA A 125 18.24 -6.37 -10.04
C ALA A 125 19.27 -5.96 -11.11
N LYS A 126 19.01 -4.84 -11.76
CA LYS A 126 20.02 -4.16 -12.57
C LYS A 126 21.10 -3.56 -11.68
N PRO A 127 22.28 -3.22 -12.20
CA PRO A 127 23.30 -2.52 -11.44
C PRO A 127 22.72 -1.27 -10.76
N VAL A 128 22.93 -1.16 -9.46
CA VAL A 128 22.42 -0.03 -8.67
C VAL A 128 23.23 1.23 -8.99
N LYS A 129 22.57 2.35 -9.23
CA LYS A 129 23.22 3.61 -9.57
C LYS A 129 23.48 4.47 -8.34
N PHE A 130 24.46 4.06 -7.51
CA PHE A 130 24.92 4.94 -6.44
C PHE A 130 25.56 6.20 -7.01
N THR A 131 25.56 7.27 -6.21
CA THR A 131 26.17 8.56 -6.59
C THR A 131 27.68 8.45 -6.71
N SER A 132 28.28 9.18 -7.66
CA SER A 132 29.72 9.25 -7.80
C SER A 132 30.35 9.88 -6.55
N LYS A 133 31.47 9.29 -6.12
CA LYS A 133 32.27 9.76 -4.98
C LYS A 133 33.66 10.13 -5.43
N THR A 134 34.28 11.07 -4.74
CA THR A 134 35.69 11.38 -4.94
C THR A 134 36.52 10.34 -4.21
N LEU A 135 37.10 9.41 -4.95
CA LEU A 135 37.92 8.34 -4.42
C LEU A 135 39.41 8.74 -4.46
N SER A 136 40.13 8.54 -3.36
CA SER A 136 41.54 8.93 -3.25
C SER A 136 42.51 7.99 -4.00
N ILE A 137 42.05 6.79 -4.31
CA ILE A 137 42.83 5.76 -5.03
C ILE A 137 41.94 5.24 -6.16
N HIS A 138 42.54 5.03 -7.34
CA HIS A 138 41.82 4.41 -8.45
C HIS A 138 41.22 3.07 -8.04
N PRO A 139 39.90 2.79 -8.25
CA PRO A 139 39.28 1.57 -7.74
C PRO A 139 39.93 0.27 -8.20
N TYR A 140 40.33 0.18 -9.48
CA TYR A 140 41.04 -0.99 -9.99
C TYR A 140 42.37 -1.23 -9.27
N LEU A 141 43.14 -0.15 -9.04
CA LEU A 141 44.41 -0.25 -8.30
C LEU A 141 44.19 -0.76 -6.87
N LEU A 142 43.17 -0.23 -6.18
CA LEU A 142 42.85 -0.70 -4.84
C LEU A 142 42.42 -2.19 -4.86
N GLY A 143 41.66 -2.58 -5.88
CA GLY A 143 41.28 -3.99 -6.09
C GLY A 143 42.49 -4.91 -6.27
N LEU A 144 43.48 -4.52 -7.11
CA LEU A 144 44.73 -5.25 -7.28
C LEU A 144 45.50 -5.40 -5.96
N LEU A 145 45.59 -4.33 -5.16
CA LEU A 145 46.30 -4.34 -3.88
C LEU A 145 45.55 -5.17 -2.82
N LEU A 146 44.23 -5.19 -2.85
CA LEU A 146 43.44 -6.07 -1.96
C LEU A 146 43.62 -7.54 -2.30
N GLY A 147 43.87 -7.90 -3.56
CA GLY A 147 44.22 -9.26 -3.95
C GLY A 147 45.68 -9.53 -3.64
N ASP A 148 46.58 -9.20 -4.57
CA ASP A 148 48.01 -9.55 -4.54
C ASP A 148 48.91 -8.54 -3.81
N GLY A 149 48.33 -7.55 -3.14
CA GLY A 149 49.10 -6.57 -2.39
C GLY A 149 49.40 -6.95 -0.94
N SER A 150 50.45 -6.36 -0.38
CA SER A 150 50.82 -6.43 1.03
C SER A 150 50.79 -5.04 1.66
N PHE A 151 50.23 -4.94 2.90
CA PHE A 151 50.04 -3.69 3.62
C PHE A 151 50.91 -3.55 4.88
N GLY A 152 51.99 -4.36 5.00
CA GLY A 152 52.97 -4.26 6.09
C GLY A 152 53.68 -2.91 6.13
N SER A 153 54.85 -2.81 6.77
CA SER A 153 55.67 -1.59 6.85
C SER A 153 55.97 -0.96 5.48
N ASN A 154 55.97 -1.76 4.42
CA ASN A 154 55.99 -1.32 3.04
C ASN A 154 54.70 -1.83 2.34
N ILE A 155 54.17 -0.99 1.42
CA ILE A 155 53.11 -1.44 0.55
C ILE A 155 53.73 -2.01 -0.71
N GLY A 156 53.46 -3.29 -0.97
CA GLY A 156 53.99 -4.00 -2.11
C GLY A 156 52.88 -4.64 -2.94
N PHE A 157 53.22 -4.90 -4.20
CA PHE A 157 52.37 -5.67 -5.12
C PHE A 157 53.22 -6.66 -5.88
N THR A 158 52.72 -7.88 -6.07
CA THR A 158 53.45 -8.93 -6.75
C THR A 158 52.50 -9.68 -7.69
N ASN A 159 52.87 -9.72 -8.99
CA ASN A 159 52.06 -10.44 -9.96
C ASN A 159 52.92 -10.90 -11.14
N SER A 160 52.60 -12.05 -11.74
CA SER A 160 53.28 -12.61 -12.89
C SER A 160 52.69 -12.23 -14.23
N GLU A 161 51.40 -11.89 -14.28
CA GLU A 161 50.68 -11.57 -15.53
C GLU A 161 51.10 -10.21 -16.08
N HIS A 162 51.46 -10.17 -17.37
CA HIS A 162 51.99 -8.96 -18.01
C HIS A 162 50.93 -7.83 -18.07
N ASP A 163 49.74 -8.15 -18.53
CA ASP A 163 48.64 -7.20 -18.69
C ASP A 163 48.20 -6.53 -17.39
N ILE A 164 48.21 -7.28 -16.28
CA ILE A 164 47.92 -6.79 -14.92
C ILE A 164 49.02 -5.83 -14.46
N ARG A 165 50.29 -6.22 -14.69
CA ARG A 165 51.44 -5.39 -14.32
C ARG A 165 51.47 -4.09 -15.08
N ASP A 166 51.29 -4.11 -16.39
CA ASP A 166 51.27 -2.92 -17.22
C ASP A 166 50.22 -1.93 -16.75
N ARG A 167 49.04 -2.44 -16.42
CA ARG A 167 47.94 -1.59 -15.90
C ARG A 167 48.27 -1.07 -14.49
N PHE A 168 48.90 -1.87 -13.64
CA PHE A 168 49.39 -1.43 -12.33
C PHE A 168 50.41 -0.30 -12.49
N GLU A 169 51.43 -0.48 -13.37
CA GLU A 169 52.43 0.50 -13.66
C GLU A 169 51.88 1.80 -14.20
N GLN A 170 50.90 1.71 -15.11
CA GLN A 170 50.21 2.89 -15.67
C GLN A 170 49.48 3.68 -14.58
N LEU A 171 48.84 3.02 -13.63
CA LEU A 171 48.06 3.67 -12.56
C LEU A 171 48.91 4.24 -11.43
N VAL A 172 50.08 3.64 -11.17
CA VAL A 172 50.98 4.10 -10.10
C VAL A 172 51.98 5.09 -10.60
N GLY A 173 52.42 5.01 -11.88
CA GLY A 173 53.42 5.88 -12.49
C GLY A 173 54.78 5.76 -11.81
N GLU A 174 55.44 6.88 -11.59
CA GLU A 174 56.77 6.93 -10.97
C GLU A 174 56.75 6.75 -9.44
N GLU A 175 55.60 6.50 -8.82
CA GLU A 175 55.46 6.38 -7.37
C GLU A 175 55.85 4.97 -6.85
N MET A 176 56.65 4.23 -7.59
CA MET A 176 57.06 2.86 -7.24
C MET A 176 58.48 2.49 -7.59
N LYS A 177 58.97 1.42 -6.97
CA LYS A 177 60.19 0.70 -7.35
C LYS A 177 59.86 -0.73 -7.70
N CYS A 178 60.35 -1.16 -8.85
CA CYS A 178 60.20 -2.55 -9.29
C CYS A 178 61.46 -3.36 -8.97
N TYR A 179 61.28 -4.56 -8.45
CA TYR A 179 62.36 -5.54 -8.18
C TYR A 179 62.00 -6.85 -8.86
N GLN A 180 62.82 -7.30 -9.80
CA GLN A 180 62.61 -8.60 -10.44
C GLN A 180 63.45 -9.67 -9.72
N LYS A 181 62.83 -10.80 -9.40
CA LYS A 181 63.46 -11.98 -8.87
C LYS A 181 62.79 -13.23 -9.44
N ASP A 182 63.53 -14.11 -10.10
CA ASP A 182 63.08 -15.43 -10.62
C ASP A 182 61.79 -15.39 -11.42
N ASN A 183 61.70 -14.53 -12.45
CA ASN A 183 60.46 -14.25 -13.21
C ASN A 183 59.29 -13.66 -12.43
N THR A 184 59.48 -13.28 -11.17
CA THR A 184 58.47 -12.62 -10.35
C THR A 184 58.80 -11.13 -10.22
N PHE A 185 57.85 -10.29 -10.53
CA PHE A 185 57.99 -8.83 -10.41
C PHE A 185 57.35 -8.39 -9.08
N ASN A 186 58.18 -7.74 -8.24
CA ASN A 186 57.80 -7.22 -6.95
C ASN A 186 57.87 -5.69 -7.00
N TYR A 187 56.75 -5.03 -6.80
CA TYR A 187 56.64 -3.59 -6.77
C TYR A 187 56.58 -3.11 -5.32
N ARG A 188 57.22 -1.98 -5.02
CA ARG A 188 57.08 -1.26 -3.75
C ARG A 188 56.66 0.17 -4.02
N LEU A 189 55.63 0.62 -3.36
CA LEU A 189 55.23 2.02 -3.43
C LEU A 189 56.17 2.92 -2.66
N ASN A 190 56.52 4.06 -3.25
CA ASN A 190 57.26 5.10 -2.58
C ASN A 190 56.40 5.67 -1.45
N ARG A 191 57.02 6.10 -0.31
CA ARG A 191 56.30 6.61 0.86
C ARG A 191 55.71 8.01 0.66
N GLN A 192 55.16 8.29 -0.52
CA GLN A 192 54.52 9.54 -0.93
C GLN A 192 53.21 9.23 -1.66
N GLY A 193 52.48 10.25 -2.11
CA GLY A 193 51.31 10.14 -2.97
C GLY A 193 50.37 8.98 -2.56
N ILE A 194 50.21 8.00 -3.48
CA ILE A 194 49.32 6.85 -3.34
C ILE A 194 49.59 6.07 -2.03
N TYR A 195 50.88 5.89 -1.62
CA TYR A 195 51.19 5.23 -0.36
C TYR A 195 50.52 5.91 0.84
N LYS A 196 50.54 7.27 0.90
CA LYS A 196 49.92 8.01 2.01
C LYS A 196 48.39 7.86 2.00
N GLU A 197 47.81 7.86 0.83
CA GLU A 197 46.32 7.68 0.70
C GLU A 197 45.92 6.26 1.14
N ILE A 198 46.71 5.23 0.79
CA ILE A 198 46.44 3.86 1.26
C ILE A 198 46.57 3.80 2.79
N ARG A 199 47.58 4.49 3.38
CA ARG A 199 47.76 4.51 4.84
C ARG A 199 46.64 5.21 5.62
N LYS A 200 45.90 6.09 4.99
CA LYS A 200 44.67 6.67 5.59
C LYS A 200 43.56 5.63 5.70
N LEU A 201 43.54 4.65 4.78
CA LEU A 201 42.50 3.60 4.72
C LEU A 201 42.91 2.33 5.52
N TYR A 202 44.21 1.99 5.47
CA TYR A 202 44.73 0.74 6.05
C TYR A 202 46.00 1.02 6.86
N ASN A 203 46.01 0.58 8.11
CA ASN A 203 47.19 0.65 8.96
C ASN A 203 48.19 -0.48 8.62
N GLU A 204 49.34 -0.52 9.31
CA GLU A 204 50.40 -1.51 9.05
C GLU A 204 50.09 -2.95 9.54
N ASP A 205 49.07 -3.09 10.36
CA ASP A 205 48.61 -4.36 10.93
C ASP A 205 47.68 -5.16 10.04
N VAL A 206 47.23 -4.58 8.91
CA VAL A 206 46.30 -5.25 7.98
C VAL A 206 46.99 -6.42 7.31
N ARG A 207 46.43 -7.61 7.56
CA ARG A 207 46.86 -8.90 6.98
C ARG A 207 45.77 -9.40 6.03
N SER A 208 46.07 -10.48 5.28
CA SER A 208 45.11 -11.07 4.34
C SER A 208 43.76 -11.38 5.01
N SER A 209 43.75 -11.79 6.28
CA SER A 209 42.53 -12.12 7.03
C SER A 209 41.74 -10.91 7.54
N SER A 210 42.31 -9.70 7.48
CA SER A 210 41.68 -8.46 7.97
C SER A 210 41.49 -7.41 6.86
N LYS A 211 41.74 -7.75 5.62
CA LYS A 211 41.45 -6.88 4.46
C LYS A 211 39.96 -6.62 4.35
N PHE A 212 39.54 -5.44 3.87
CA PHE A 212 38.15 -5.01 3.62
C PHE A 212 38.12 -3.99 2.50
N ILE A 213 36.91 -3.75 1.91
CA ILE A 213 36.71 -2.67 0.96
C ILE A 213 36.12 -1.47 1.72
N PRO A 214 36.70 -0.25 1.63
CA PRO A 214 36.16 0.92 2.30
C PRO A 214 34.76 1.24 1.78
N LYS A 215 33.87 1.72 2.68
CA LYS A 215 32.45 1.98 2.39
C LYS A 215 32.25 2.88 1.17
N ASP A 216 33.10 3.89 0.98
CA ASP A 216 32.98 4.81 -0.15
C ASP A 216 33.18 4.13 -1.51
N TYR A 217 34.04 3.09 -1.59
CA TYR A 217 34.20 2.29 -2.81
C TYR A 217 33.01 1.35 -3.05
N LEU A 218 32.37 0.83 -1.98
CA LEU A 218 31.20 -0.03 -2.09
C LEU A 218 29.97 0.77 -2.58
N LEU A 219 29.86 2.04 -2.19
CA LEU A 219 28.73 2.93 -2.49
C LEU A 219 29.07 4.02 -3.53
N SER A 220 30.10 3.80 -4.34
CA SER A 220 30.44 4.70 -5.45
C SER A 220 29.66 4.35 -6.72
N CYS A 221 29.83 5.16 -7.76
CA CYS A 221 29.15 4.95 -9.03
C CYS A 221 29.41 3.57 -9.64
N GLU A 222 28.57 3.18 -10.59
CA GLU A 222 28.61 1.86 -11.24
C GLU A 222 29.99 1.60 -11.86
N ALA A 223 30.60 2.56 -12.55
CA ALA A 223 31.91 2.43 -13.20
C ALA A 223 33.02 2.12 -12.18
N ASP A 224 33.07 2.84 -11.07
CA ASP A 224 34.07 2.64 -10.02
C ASP A 224 33.96 1.25 -9.40
N ARG A 225 32.74 0.78 -9.17
CA ARG A 225 32.49 -0.55 -8.61
C ARG A 225 32.88 -1.67 -9.58
N TYR A 226 32.64 -1.50 -10.90
CA TYR A 226 33.17 -2.44 -11.90
C TYR A 226 34.68 -2.47 -11.89
N GLU A 227 35.35 -1.34 -11.85
CA GLU A 227 36.81 -1.26 -11.79
C GLU A 227 37.35 -1.92 -10.52
N MET A 228 36.72 -1.71 -9.36
CA MET A 228 37.10 -2.39 -8.10
C MET A 228 36.95 -3.92 -8.22
N LEU A 229 35.82 -4.38 -8.76
CA LEU A 229 35.56 -5.81 -8.91
C LEU A 229 36.54 -6.45 -9.92
N LYS A 230 36.86 -5.77 -11.03
CA LYS A 230 37.89 -6.23 -11.97
C LYS A 230 39.25 -6.44 -11.31
N GLY A 231 39.70 -5.44 -10.55
CA GLY A 231 41.00 -5.55 -9.84
C GLY A 231 41.08 -6.74 -8.89
N LEU A 232 40.00 -7.01 -8.16
CA LEU A 232 39.86 -8.14 -7.26
C LEU A 232 39.86 -9.49 -8.00
N LEU A 233 39.08 -9.56 -9.11
CA LEU A 233 38.95 -10.81 -9.88
C LEU A 233 40.18 -11.10 -10.75
N ASP A 234 40.87 -10.08 -11.25
CA ASP A 234 42.08 -10.24 -12.04
C ASP A 234 43.24 -10.79 -11.19
N THR A 235 43.24 -10.58 -9.87
CA THR A 235 44.22 -11.13 -8.92
C THR A 235 43.73 -12.44 -8.30
N ASP A 236 42.82 -12.40 -7.35
CA ASP A 236 42.36 -13.56 -6.56
C ASP A 236 41.18 -14.34 -7.20
N GLY A 237 40.77 -13.96 -8.41
CA GLY A 237 39.70 -14.62 -9.15
C GLY A 237 40.22 -15.78 -10.00
N HIS A 238 39.32 -16.75 -10.24
CA HIS A 238 39.57 -17.85 -11.19
C HIS A 238 38.34 -18.06 -12.08
N CYS A 239 38.48 -17.77 -13.37
CA CYS A 239 37.40 -17.99 -14.34
C CYS A 239 37.28 -19.49 -14.69
N LYS A 240 36.07 -20.04 -14.50
CA LYS A 240 35.71 -21.41 -14.87
C LYS A 240 34.63 -21.42 -15.95
N GLY A 241 34.91 -20.81 -17.08
CA GLY A 241 34.01 -20.70 -18.20
C GLY A 241 32.84 -19.73 -17.94
N GLY A 242 31.78 -20.19 -17.30
CA GLY A 242 30.54 -19.43 -17.09
C GLY A 242 30.42 -18.71 -15.73
N TYR A 243 31.46 -18.72 -14.89
CA TYR A 243 31.45 -18.04 -13.59
C TYR A 243 32.86 -17.81 -13.06
N PHE A 244 33.00 -16.88 -12.11
CA PHE A 244 34.21 -16.67 -11.35
C PHE A 244 34.13 -17.34 -10.00
N GLN A 245 35.26 -17.91 -9.57
CA GLN A 245 35.51 -18.33 -8.21
C GLN A 245 36.53 -17.34 -7.59
N TYR A 246 36.10 -16.61 -6.54
CA TYR A 246 36.97 -15.71 -5.78
C TYR A 246 37.22 -16.31 -4.40
N SER A 247 38.45 -16.24 -3.88
CA SER A 247 38.79 -16.83 -2.59
C SER A 247 39.51 -15.84 -1.68
N THR A 248 39.10 -15.77 -0.40
CA THR A 248 39.73 -14.90 0.59
C THR A 248 39.68 -15.52 1.97
N THR A 249 40.69 -15.20 2.82
CA THR A 249 40.70 -15.56 4.24
C THR A 249 40.01 -14.50 5.13
N SER A 250 39.73 -13.31 4.60
CA SER A 250 39.02 -12.27 5.31
C SER A 250 37.51 -12.48 5.20
N SER A 251 36.85 -12.66 6.34
CA SER A 251 35.39 -12.73 6.40
C SER A 251 34.74 -11.42 6.01
N GLN A 252 35.36 -10.27 6.33
CA GLN A 252 34.86 -8.94 5.95
C GLN A 252 34.98 -8.73 4.45
N LEU A 253 36.18 -9.00 3.86
CA LEU A 253 36.39 -8.86 2.42
C LEU A 253 35.45 -9.78 1.63
N ALA A 254 35.16 -10.99 2.13
CA ALA A 254 34.17 -11.86 1.49
C ALA A 254 32.78 -11.26 1.45
N LYS A 255 32.35 -10.58 2.53
CA LYS A 255 31.05 -9.84 2.58
C LYS A 255 31.06 -8.66 1.65
N ASP A 256 32.15 -7.89 1.63
CA ASP A 256 32.31 -6.69 0.81
C ASP A 256 32.30 -7.04 -0.68
N VAL A 257 33.05 -8.07 -1.10
CA VAL A 257 33.06 -8.56 -2.50
C VAL A 257 31.67 -9.10 -2.90
N LYS A 258 30.99 -9.78 -1.98
CA LYS A 258 29.61 -10.21 -2.22
C LYS A 258 28.68 -9.03 -2.44
N PHE A 259 28.70 -8.03 -1.56
CA PHE A 259 27.90 -6.81 -1.71
C PHE A 259 28.24 -6.10 -3.04
N LEU A 260 29.54 -5.92 -3.31
CA LEU A 260 30.03 -5.27 -4.53
C LEU A 260 29.49 -5.96 -5.78
N ALA A 261 29.65 -7.27 -5.89
CA ALA A 261 29.20 -8.04 -7.04
C ALA A 261 27.66 -8.05 -7.17
N GLU A 262 26.94 -8.28 -6.07
CA GLU A 262 25.47 -8.29 -6.06
C GLU A 262 24.89 -6.91 -6.43
N SER A 263 25.53 -5.81 -6.01
CA SER A 263 25.15 -4.45 -6.38
C SER A 263 25.32 -4.12 -7.88
N LEU A 264 26.10 -4.93 -8.58
CA LEU A 264 26.34 -4.86 -10.03
C LEU A 264 25.51 -5.89 -10.83
N GLY A 265 24.49 -6.49 -10.22
CA GLY A 265 23.60 -7.45 -10.87
C GLY A 265 24.14 -8.88 -10.95
N CYS A 266 25.21 -9.20 -10.23
CA CYS A 266 25.69 -10.58 -10.13
C CYS A 266 24.83 -11.41 -9.18
N THR A 267 24.84 -12.74 -9.36
CA THR A 267 24.43 -13.70 -8.33
C THR A 267 25.67 -14.29 -7.67
N VAL A 268 25.69 -14.28 -6.34
CA VAL A 268 26.84 -14.72 -5.56
C VAL A 268 26.45 -15.80 -4.55
N THR A 269 27.12 -16.94 -4.60
CA THR A 269 26.99 -18.00 -3.60
C THR A 269 28.28 -18.09 -2.81
N THR A 270 28.22 -18.02 -1.50
CA THR A 270 29.41 -18.10 -0.64
C THR A 270 29.50 -19.48 0.05
N THR A 271 30.69 -20.05 0.09
CA THR A 271 31.04 -21.26 0.86
C THR A 271 32.14 -20.91 1.85
N HIS A 272 31.95 -21.23 3.12
CA HIS A 272 32.96 -21.10 4.17
C HIS A 272 33.66 -22.45 4.37
N LEU A 273 34.98 -22.49 4.18
CA LEU A 273 35.82 -23.64 4.43
C LEU A 273 36.55 -23.45 5.77
N ARG A 274 36.21 -24.27 6.74
CA ARG A 274 36.86 -24.25 8.06
C ARG A 274 38.15 -25.06 8.00
N LYS A 275 39.29 -24.41 8.32
CA LYS A 275 40.62 -25.04 8.42
C LYS A 275 40.88 -26.05 7.28
N PRO A 276 40.87 -25.63 5.99
CA PRO A 276 41.07 -26.54 4.88
C PRO A 276 42.48 -27.16 4.96
N LYS A 277 42.57 -28.46 4.68
CA LYS A 277 43.84 -29.12 4.56
C LYS A 277 44.41 -28.95 3.14
N TYR A 278 45.69 -28.65 3.02
CA TYR A 278 46.37 -28.55 1.73
C TYR A 278 47.75 -29.23 1.80
N THR A 279 48.25 -29.73 0.70
CA THR A 279 49.56 -30.34 0.60
C THR A 279 50.56 -29.37 0.00
N TYR A 280 51.66 -29.14 0.70
CA TYR A 280 52.78 -28.32 0.21
C TYR A 280 54.10 -29.05 0.47
N ASN A 281 54.94 -29.18 -0.57
CA ASN A 281 56.21 -29.95 -0.54
C ASN A 281 56.04 -31.35 0.07
N GLY A 282 55.01 -32.09 -0.29
CA GLY A 282 54.75 -33.45 0.19
C GLY A 282 54.15 -33.55 1.61
N SER A 283 54.05 -32.45 2.36
CA SER A 283 53.50 -32.41 3.72
C SER A 283 52.10 -31.82 3.72
N THR A 284 51.22 -32.38 4.57
CA THR A 284 49.85 -31.86 4.73
C THR A 284 49.83 -30.79 5.80
N HIS A 285 49.39 -29.63 5.43
CA HIS A 285 49.20 -28.46 6.31
C HIS A 285 47.73 -28.15 6.51
N VAL A 286 47.42 -27.52 7.65
CA VAL A 286 46.09 -26.99 7.96
C VAL A 286 46.11 -25.49 7.68
N GLY A 287 45.27 -25.03 6.77
CA GLY A 287 45.10 -23.61 6.43
C GLY A 287 44.22 -22.86 7.41
N GLN A 288 44.14 -21.55 7.23
CA GLN A 288 43.18 -20.69 7.90
C GLN A 288 41.76 -20.88 7.30
N ASP A 289 40.76 -20.47 8.07
CA ASP A 289 39.40 -20.37 7.52
C ASP A 289 39.41 -19.54 6.23
N SER A 290 38.68 -19.99 5.21
CA SER A 290 38.60 -19.31 3.94
C SER A 290 37.19 -19.29 3.40
N TYR A 291 36.88 -18.26 2.61
CA TYR A 291 35.61 -18.02 1.99
C TYR A 291 35.77 -18.10 0.48
N ILE A 292 34.93 -18.90 -0.16
CA ILE A 292 34.92 -19.05 -1.62
C ILE A 292 33.58 -18.48 -2.13
N LEU A 293 33.65 -17.49 -3.01
CA LEU A 293 32.53 -16.85 -3.66
C LEU A 293 32.43 -17.34 -5.11
N PHE A 294 31.25 -17.83 -5.48
CA PHE A 294 30.93 -18.20 -6.86
C PHE A 294 30.07 -17.08 -7.47
N ILE A 295 30.69 -16.30 -8.35
CA ILE A 295 30.14 -15.08 -8.93
C ILE A 295 29.68 -15.35 -10.37
N ARG A 296 28.42 -15.06 -10.69
CA ARG A 296 27.86 -15.16 -12.04
C ARG A 296 27.31 -13.81 -12.47
N HIS A 297 27.60 -13.43 -13.71
CA HIS A 297 27.13 -12.22 -14.34
C HIS A 297 26.67 -12.51 -15.77
N ASP A 298 25.72 -11.73 -16.30
CA ASP A 298 25.21 -11.90 -17.68
C ASP A 298 26.29 -11.72 -18.73
N ASN A 299 27.24 -10.82 -18.49
CA ASN A 299 28.41 -10.59 -19.33
C ASN A 299 29.68 -10.58 -18.47
N LEU A 300 30.38 -11.69 -18.43
CA LEU A 300 31.60 -11.85 -17.61
C LEU A 300 32.74 -10.91 -18.02
N ASN A 301 32.77 -10.44 -19.29
CA ASN A 301 33.77 -9.49 -19.76
C ASN A 301 33.66 -8.12 -19.05
N MET A 302 32.53 -7.80 -18.43
CA MET A 302 32.36 -6.56 -17.69
C MET A 302 33.04 -6.57 -16.32
N ILE A 303 33.27 -7.77 -15.73
CA ILE A 303 33.77 -7.94 -14.37
C ILE A 303 35.24 -8.40 -14.29
N CYS A 304 35.94 -8.54 -15.40
CA CYS A 304 37.37 -8.80 -15.45
C CYS A 304 38.01 -8.08 -16.64
N SER A 305 39.30 -7.90 -16.62
CA SER A 305 40.09 -7.30 -17.71
C SER A 305 41.32 -8.07 -18.09
N SER A 306 41.78 -8.99 -17.25
CA SER A 306 42.98 -9.78 -17.53
C SER A 306 42.76 -10.79 -18.66
N GLU A 307 43.72 -10.85 -19.59
CA GLU A 307 43.70 -11.78 -20.72
C GLU A 307 43.60 -13.25 -20.28
N LYS A 308 44.20 -13.62 -19.16
CA LYS A 308 44.11 -14.99 -18.58
C LYS A 308 42.67 -15.39 -18.29
N HIS A 309 41.80 -14.43 -17.96
CA HIS A 309 40.39 -14.66 -17.66
C HIS A 309 39.53 -14.53 -18.91
N LEU A 310 39.73 -13.51 -19.73
CA LEU A 310 39.01 -13.27 -20.98
C LEU A 310 39.11 -14.49 -21.92
N ASN A 311 40.31 -15.10 -22.03
CA ASN A 311 40.54 -16.31 -22.82
C ASN A 311 39.88 -17.58 -22.28
N ARG A 312 39.40 -17.58 -21.03
CA ARG A 312 38.67 -18.70 -20.41
C ARG A 312 37.16 -18.54 -20.38
N ILE A 313 36.64 -17.36 -20.73
CA ILE A 313 35.19 -17.13 -20.77
C ILE A 313 34.63 -17.93 -21.94
N THR A 314 33.64 -18.75 -21.63
CA THR A 314 32.89 -19.51 -22.63
C THR A 314 31.43 -19.01 -22.62
N GLU A 315 30.82 -18.90 -23.79
CA GLU A 315 29.40 -18.64 -23.87
C GLU A 315 28.62 -19.74 -23.13
N THR A 316 28.06 -19.37 -22.02
CA THR A 316 27.19 -20.27 -21.25
C THR A 316 25.74 -20.13 -21.71
N ARG A 317 25.07 -21.25 -21.98
CA ARG A 317 23.65 -21.29 -22.28
C ARG A 317 22.76 -20.84 -21.10
N THR A 318 23.30 -20.76 -19.87
CA THR A 318 22.59 -20.46 -18.64
C THR A 318 22.96 -19.08 -18.14
N LYS A 319 22.07 -18.11 -18.39
CA LYS A 319 22.18 -16.78 -17.74
C LYS A 319 22.04 -16.88 -16.22
N PRO A 320 22.61 -15.93 -15.47
CA PRO A 320 22.38 -15.82 -14.03
C PRO A 320 20.88 -15.87 -13.73
N ASN A 321 20.51 -16.61 -12.72
CA ASN A 321 19.12 -16.70 -12.30
C ASN A 321 19.05 -16.94 -10.79
N ARG A 322 17.96 -16.50 -10.19
CA ARG A 322 17.65 -16.72 -8.77
C ARG A 322 16.30 -17.45 -8.69
N SER A 323 16.32 -18.72 -8.28
CA SER A 323 15.11 -19.52 -8.12
C SER A 323 14.78 -19.74 -6.66
N ILE A 324 13.49 -19.84 -6.32
CA ILE A 324 13.05 -20.24 -4.99
C ILE A 324 13.36 -21.72 -4.79
N ARG A 325 14.04 -22.06 -3.68
CA ARG A 325 14.50 -23.41 -3.32
C ARG A 325 13.66 -24.04 -2.22
N SER A 326 13.33 -23.27 -1.20
CA SER A 326 12.41 -23.68 -0.13
C SER A 326 11.62 -22.50 0.40
N ILE A 327 10.49 -22.82 1.00
CA ILE A 327 9.64 -21.91 1.76
C ILE A 327 9.33 -22.62 3.06
N ASP A 328 9.95 -22.15 4.14
CA ASP A 328 9.90 -22.81 5.43
C ASP A 328 9.21 -21.89 6.44
N TYR A 329 8.34 -22.43 7.30
CA TYR A 329 7.76 -21.66 8.41
C TYR A 329 8.85 -21.15 9.33
N TYR A 330 8.86 -19.84 9.61
CA TYR A 330 9.91 -19.20 10.40
C TYR A 330 9.47 -18.90 11.83
N GLY A 331 8.22 -18.48 12.03
CA GLY A 331 7.68 -18.06 13.31
C GLY A 331 6.65 -16.94 13.16
N GLU A 332 6.47 -16.17 14.23
CA GLU A 332 5.61 -14.98 14.23
C GLU A 332 6.41 -13.81 14.78
N ASP A 333 6.39 -12.66 14.08
CA ASP A 333 7.10 -11.44 14.48
C ASP A 333 6.46 -10.20 13.86
N ASP A 334 6.84 -9.02 14.35
CA ASP A 334 6.39 -7.75 13.82
C ASP A 334 6.85 -7.53 12.38
N CYS A 335 5.95 -6.96 11.59
CA CYS A 335 6.12 -6.76 10.17
C CYS A 335 5.82 -5.34 9.73
N THR A 336 6.48 -4.90 8.67
CA THR A 336 6.25 -3.61 8.04
C THR A 336 6.07 -3.78 6.53
N CYS A 337 5.15 -3.00 5.96
CA CYS A 337 4.97 -2.82 4.52
C CYS A 337 5.34 -1.38 4.15
N ILE A 338 6.00 -1.19 3.02
CA ILE A 338 6.28 0.15 2.49
C ILE A 338 5.60 0.35 1.15
N MET A 339 5.30 1.58 0.79
CA MET A 339 4.84 1.97 -0.54
C MET A 339 5.92 2.79 -1.22
N VAL A 340 6.25 2.46 -2.46
CA VAL A 340 7.32 3.10 -3.22
C VAL A 340 6.80 3.70 -4.52
N SER A 341 7.47 4.75 -5.02
CA SER A 341 7.11 5.43 -6.27
C SER A 341 7.42 4.61 -7.52
N ASN A 342 8.26 3.57 -7.41
CA ASN A 342 8.64 2.72 -8.54
C ASN A 342 7.40 2.20 -9.30
N PRO A 343 7.28 2.39 -10.63
CA PRO A 343 6.16 1.87 -11.42
C PRO A 343 5.96 0.36 -11.33
N SER A 344 7.04 -0.42 -11.27
CA SER A 344 7.01 -1.88 -11.08
C SER A 344 6.55 -2.30 -9.68
N LYS A 345 6.57 -1.36 -8.71
CA LYS A 345 6.34 -1.59 -7.28
C LYS A 345 7.35 -2.55 -6.64
N LEU A 346 8.51 -2.75 -7.27
CA LEU A 346 9.61 -3.53 -6.72
C LEU A 346 10.64 -2.62 -6.06
N PHE A 347 11.17 -3.05 -4.92
CA PHE A 347 12.28 -2.43 -4.24
C PHE A 347 13.28 -3.50 -3.80
N LEU A 348 14.50 -3.10 -3.47
CA LEU A 348 15.59 -4.00 -3.15
C LEU A 348 15.75 -4.17 -1.65
N THR A 349 15.74 -5.44 -1.21
CA THR A 349 16.14 -5.83 0.15
C THR A 349 17.61 -6.26 0.17
N GLU A 350 18.08 -6.75 1.32
CA GLU A 350 19.42 -7.32 1.46
C GLU A 350 19.73 -8.30 0.31
N HIS A 351 20.98 -8.33 -0.11
CA HIS A 351 21.44 -9.09 -1.29
C HIS A 351 20.80 -8.68 -2.61
N PHE A 352 20.32 -7.41 -2.67
CA PHE A 352 19.68 -6.83 -3.86
C PHE A 352 18.56 -7.72 -4.43
N ILE A 353 17.75 -8.27 -3.51
CA ILE A 353 16.63 -9.12 -3.86
C ILE A 353 15.40 -8.24 -4.13
N PRO A 354 14.86 -8.22 -5.37
CA PRO A 354 13.64 -7.50 -5.67
C PRO A 354 12.43 -8.11 -4.95
N THR A 355 11.70 -7.28 -4.23
CA THR A 355 10.49 -7.66 -3.52
C THR A 355 9.38 -6.64 -3.76
N HIS A 356 8.13 -7.03 -3.56
CA HIS A 356 6.99 -6.29 -4.05
C HIS A 356 6.28 -5.48 -2.95
N ASN A 357 5.78 -4.31 -3.35
CA ASN A 357 4.88 -3.46 -2.59
C ASN A 357 3.52 -3.34 -3.29
N THR A 358 2.39 -3.09 -2.58
CA THR A 358 1.09 -3.07 -3.29
C THR A 358 -0.01 -2.21 -2.71
N THR A 359 -0.79 -1.63 -3.65
CA THR A 359 -2.21 -1.31 -3.54
C THR A 359 -2.99 -2.25 -4.48
N ASN A 360 -3.86 -3.12 -3.95
CA ASN A 360 -4.38 -4.27 -4.72
C ASN A 360 -5.21 -3.90 -5.96
N THR A 361 -6.20 -3.00 -5.82
CA THR A 361 -7.10 -2.63 -6.93
C THR A 361 -6.40 -1.83 -8.02
N CYS A 362 -5.51 -0.90 -7.65
CA CYS A 362 -4.74 -0.12 -8.62
C CYS A 362 -3.87 -1.03 -9.50
N LYS A 363 -3.25 -2.04 -8.89
CA LYS A 363 -2.45 -3.01 -9.64
C LYS A 363 -3.29 -3.84 -10.60
N TRP A 364 -4.46 -4.29 -10.15
CA TRP A 364 -5.36 -5.03 -11.01
C TRP A 364 -5.78 -4.20 -12.22
N MET A 365 -6.06 -2.90 -12.03
CA MET A 365 -6.34 -1.97 -13.12
C MET A 365 -5.15 -1.83 -14.08
N GLU A 366 -3.95 -1.65 -13.56
CA GLU A 366 -2.72 -1.56 -14.36
C GLU A 366 -2.46 -2.82 -15.19
N GLN A 367 -2.67 -4.00 -14.62
CA GLN A 367 -2.48 -5.28 -15.30
C GLN A 367 -3.53 -5.56 -16.37
N ASN A 368 -4.69 -4.93 -16.29
CA ASN A 368 -5.83 -5.17 -17.17
C ASN A 368 -6.19 -3.98 -18.07
N ASN A 369 -5.35 -2.93 -18.11
CA ASN A 369 -5.61 -1.72 -18.90
C ASN A 369 -5.62 -1.96 -20.43
N HIS A 370 -5.00 -3.04 -20.90
CA HIS A 370 -5.07 -3.50 -22.29
C HIS A 370 -6.39 -4.21 -22.63
N LYS A 371 -7.10 -4.70 -21.61
CA LYS A 371 -8.33 -5.50 -21.75
C LYS A 371 -9.59 -4.70 -21.47
N TYR A 372 -9.52 -3.73 -20.53
CA TYR A 372 -10.67 -2.99 -20.05
C TYR A 372 -10.45 -1.47 -20.10
N LYS A 373 -11.56 -0.75 -20.22
CA LYS A 373 -11.67 0.66 -19.94
C LYS A 373 -12.18 0.81 -18.51
N PHE A 374 -11.59 1.71 -17.74
CA PHE A 374 -11.91 1.89 -16.33
C PHE A 374 -12.62 3.21 -16.08
N PHE A 375 -13.63 3.15 -15.22
CA PHE A 375 -14.27 4.30 -14.64
C PHE A 375 -14.19 4.18 -13.12
N TYR A 376 -13.31 4.96 -12.49
CA TYR A 376 -13.06 4.92 -11.05
C TYR A 376 -13.75 6.12 -10.39
N ILE A 377 -14.60 5.87 -9.38
CA ILE A 377 -15.30 6.90 -8.64
C ILE A 377 -15.02 6.82 -7.14
N SER A 378 -14.79 7.97 -6.49
CA SER A 378 -14.50 8.07 -5.06
C SER A 378 -15.26 9.27 -4.44
N PRO A 379 -15.60 9.22 -3.15
CA PRO A 379 -16.20 10.36 -2.46
C PRO A 379 -15.25 11.55 -2.31
N LEU A 380 -13.92 11.33 -2.44
CA LEU A 380 -12.90 12.35 -2.23
C LEU A 380 -12.32 12.90 -3.54
N LEU A 381 -12.35 14.23 -3.67
CA LEU A 381 -11.75 14.92 -4.81
C LEU A 381 -10.22 14.70 -4.90
N ASP A 382 -9.50 14.69 -3.77
CA ASP A 382 -8.04 14.51 -3.74
C ASP A 382 -7.58 13.14 -4.30
N GLU A 383 -8.46 12.14 -4.30
CA GLU A 383 -8.19 10.82 -4.88
C GLU A 383 -8.29 10.81 -6.41
N VAL A 384 -9.24 11.58 -6.95
CA VAL A 384 -9.73 11.47 -8.34
C VAL A 384 -9.51 12.72 -9.19
N LYS A 385 -9.04 13.83 -8.62
CA LYS A 385 -8.68 15.05 -9.37
C LYS A 385 -7.49 14.79 -10.29
N ASP A 386 -7.23 15.72 -11.20
CA ASP A 386 -6.01 15.71 -12.01
C ASP A 386 -4.76 15.71 -11.12
N GLY A 387 -3.79 14.83 -11.42
CA GLY A 387 -2.64 14.56 -10.55
C GLY A 387 -2.99 13.88 -9.21
N GLY A 388 -4.23 13.41 -9.03
CA GLY A 388 -4.69 12.75 -7.83
C GLY A 388 -4.07 11.35 -7.61
N ARG A 389 -4.30 10.78 -6.42
CA ARG A 389 -3.68 9.51 -5.99
C ARG A 389 -3.90 8.36 -6.98
N ILE A 390 -5.09 8.24 -7.58
CA ILE A 390 -5.39 7.14 -8.52
C ILE A 390 -4.56 7.27 -9.80
N GLN A 391 -4.43 8.47 -10.35
CA GLN A 391 -3.58 8.70 -11.53
C GLN A 391 -2.12 8.38 -11.23
N GLN A 392 -1.61 8.79 -10.05
CA GLN A 392 -0.25 8.49 -9.62
C GLN A 392 -0.03 6.99 -9.39
N ALA A 393 -1.03 6.28 -8.84
CA ALA A 393 -0.95 4.84 -8.57
C ALA A 393 -1.13 3.96 -9.82
N CYS A 394 -1.68 4.51 -10.90
CA CYS A 394 -1.99 3.81 -12.16
C CYS A 394 -1.44 4.55 -13.39
N PRO A 395 -0.12 4.76 -13.49
CA PRO A 395 0.48 5.61 -14.53
C PRO A 395 0.28 5.06 -15.96
N THR A 396 0.25 3.74 -16.15
CA THR A 396 0.10 3.13 -17.49
C THR A 396 -1.35 3.10 -17.94
N THR A 397 -2.30 3.14 -17.02
CA THR A 397 -3.74 3.18 -17.31
C THR A 397 -4.18 4.55 -17.86
N ARG A 398 -3.41 5.60 -17.59
CA ARG A 398 -3.64 6.97 -18.10
C ARG A 398 -5.05 7.47 -17.79
N PHE A 399 -5.40 7.51 -16.54
CA PHE A 399 -6.65 8.08 -16.08
C PHE A 399 -6.73 9.60 -16.34
N VAL A 400 -7.92 10.07 -16.66
CA VAL A 400 -8.24 11.50 -16.88
C VAL A 400 -9.36 11.91 -15.95
N ALA A 401 -9.22 13.08 -15.31
CA ALA A 401 -10.26 13.68 -14.48
C ALA A 401 -11.06 14.74 -15.29
N PRO A 402 -12.38 14.80 -15.17
CA PRO A 402 -13.16 15.87 -15.81
C PRO A 402 -12.80 17.24 -15.25
N MET A 403 -12.49 18.19 -16.13
CA MET A 403 -12.10 19.56 -15.79
C MET A 403 -12.96 20.59 -16.55
N THR A 404 -13.01 21.82 -16.04
CA THR A 404 -13.48 22.96 -16.80
C THR A 404 -12.33 23.57 -17.58
N LYS A 405 -12.61 24.36 -18.60
CA LYS A 405 -11.61 25.09 -19.38
C LYS A 405 -10.73 25.98 -18.50
N GLU A 406 -11.29 26.59 -17.46
CA GLU A 406 -10.55 27.45 -16.52
C GLU A 406 -9.59 26.63 -15.61
N GLU A 407 -9.96 25.41 -15.24
CA GLU A 407 -9.13 24.50 -14.45
C GLU A 407 -7.97 23.95 -15.28
N ASP A 408 -8.19 23.61 -16.54
CA ASP A 408 -7.17 23.13 -17.47
C ASP A 408 -6.06 24.16 -17.67
N LEU A 409 -6.43 25.42 -17.83
CA LEU A 409 -5.47 26.52 -17.97
C LEU A 409 -4.57 26.74 -16.74
N LYS A 410 -5.01 26.28 -15.55
CA LYS A 410 -4.30 26.40 -14.26
C LYS A 410 -3.54 25.13 -13.87
N SER A 411 -3.70 24.03 -14.61
CA SER A 411 -3.07 22.76 -14.25
C SER A 411 -1.59 22.73 -14.64
N ASP A 412 -0.73 22.24 -13.72
CA ASP A 412 0.72 22.07 -13.96
C ASP A 412 1.03 20.78 -14.76
N VAL A 413 0.06 19.91 -14.93
CA VAL A 413 0.20 18.58 -15.57
C VAL A 413 -0.36 18.62 -16.98
N GLY A 414 0.40 19.16 -17.90
CA GLY A 414 0.18 19.07 -19.35
C GLY A 414 -1.25 19.34 -19.81
N LYS A 415 -1.51 20.56 -20.26
CA LYS A 415 -2.81 21.03 -20.76
C LYS A 415 -3.49 20.00 -21.65
N GLN A 416 -4.66 19.54 -21.27
CA GLN A 416 -5.53 18.74 -22.13
C GLN A 416 -5.93 19.59 -23.33
N LYS A 417 -5.29 19.36 -24.46
CA LYS A 417 -5.61 20.10 -25.69
C LYS A 417 -7.06 19.81 -26.09
N GLY A 418 -7.88 20.84 -26.14
CA GLY A 418 -9.21 20.77 -26.76
C GLY A 418 -10.41 20.74 -25.82
N ILE A 419 -10.27 21.02 -24.52
CA ILE A 419 -11.42 21.16 -23.62
C ILE A 419 -12.22 22.43 -23.99
N ASN A 420 -13.42 22.23 -24.52
CA ASN A 420 -14.36 23.31 -24.87
C ASN A 420 -15.50 23.46 -23.84
N SER A 421 -15.61 22.52 -22.89
CA SER A 421 -16.75 22.44 -21.98
C SER A 421 -16.63 23.46 -20.85
N LYS A 422 -17.69 24.20 -20.60
CA LYS A 422 -17.79 25.14 -19.47
C LYS A 422 -18.03 24.43 -18.14
N ARG A 423 -18.74 23.29 -18.14
CA ARG A 423 -19.09 22.50 -16.96
C ARG A 423 -18.36 21.16 -16.97
N LYS A 424 -18.01 20.65 -15.77
CA LYS A 424 -17.36 19.33 -15.61
C LYS A 424 -18.22 18.17 -16.16
N ILE A 425 -19.54 18.26 -16.06
CA ILE A 425 -20.44 17.21 -16.56
C ILE A 425 -20.41 17.13 -18.10
N ASP A 426 -20.28 18.24 -18.78
CA ASP A 426 -20.18 18.28 -20.25
C ASP A 426 -18.82 17.69 -20.69
N ASN A 427 -17.74 18.01 -19.97
CA ASN A 427 -16.42 17.42 -20.25
C ASN A 427 -16.41 15.92 -19.94
N LEU A 428 -17.12 15.47 -18.89
CA LEU A 428 -17.29 14.06 -18.62
C LEU A 428 -17.90 13.32 -19.81
N LEU A 429 -18.92 13.89 -20.45
CA LEU A 429 -19.55 13.32 -21.64
C LEU A 429 -18.55 13.22 -22.81
N GLU A 430 -17.72 14.24 -23.02
CA GLU A 430 -16.67 14.23 -24.04
C GLU A 430 -15.64 13.11 -23.79
N LEU A 431 -15.21 12.96 -22.53
CA LEU A 431 -14.28 11.91 -22.14
C LEU A 431 -14.85 10.50 -22.33
N ILE A 432 -16.14 10.30 -22.01
CA ILE A 432 -16.83 9.04 -22.26
C ILE A 432 -16.89 8.74 -23.76
N LYS A 433 -17.25 9.72 -24.59
CA LYS A 433 -17.35 9.56 -26.06
C LYS A 433 -16.05 9.06 -26.69
N ILE A 434 -14.90 9.52 -26.20
CA ILE A 434 -13.59 9.06 -26.70
C ILE A 434 -13.10 7.77 -26.05
N GLY A 435 -13.85 7.19 -25.11
CA GLY A 435 -13.48 5.95 -24.41
C GLY A 435 -12.25 6.11 -23.52
N ALA A 436 -12.07 7.26 -22.87
CA ALA A 436 -10.98 7.48 -21.93
C ALA A 436 -11.13 6.65 -20.65
N ASN A 437 -10.02 6.33 -19.95
CA ASN A 437 -10.10 5.86 -18.56
C ASN A 437 -10.36 7.08 -17.66
N ILE A 438 -11.40 7.03 -16.83
CA ILE A 438 -11.93 8.22 -16.17
C ILE A 438 -11.85 8.06 -14.65
N THR A 439 -11.45 9.13 -13.95
CA THR A 439 -11.62 9.28 -12.51
C THR A 439 -12.55 10.47 -12.21
N CYS A 440 -13.54 10.30 -11.33
CA CYS A 440 -14.36 11.42 -10.88
C CYS A 440 -14.93 11.19 -9.48
N THR A 441 -15.57 12.24 -8.92
CA THR A 441 -16.26 12.13 -7.62
C THR A 441 -17.61 11.44 -7.77
N HIS A 442 -18.09 10.81 -6.66
CA HIS A 442 -19.45 10.27 -6.58
C HIS A 442 -20.50 11.29 -7.02
N SER A 443 -20.42 12.53 -6.54
CA SER A 443 -21.40 13.58 -6.86
C SER A 443 -21.45 13.91 -8.35
N LEU A 444 -20.32 13.94 -9.04
CA LEU A 444 -20.31 14.16 -10.49
C LEU A 444 -20.86 12.94 -11.24
N TYR A 445 -20.52 11.73 -10.82
CA TYR A 445 -21.06 10.50 -11.39
C TYR A 445 -22.59 10.41 -11.27
N LEU A 446 -23.13 10.73 -10.08
CA LEU A 446 -24.57 10.74 -9.81
C LEU A 446 -25.36 11.81 -10.60
N SER A 447 -24.68 12.82 -11.15
CA SER A 447 -25.30 13.85 -12.00
C SER A 447 -25.36 13.49 -13.49
N MET A 448 -24.93 12.28 -13.87
CA MET A 448 -24.99 11.81 -15.26
C MET A 448 -26.42 11.70 -15.77
N THR A 449 -26.56 11.89 -17.07
CA THR A 449 -27.83 11.83 -17.82
C THR A 449 -27.84 10.62 -18.77
N ASP A 450 -28.97 10.38 -19.41
CA ASP A 450 -29.11 9.30 -20.39
C ASP A 450 -28.10 9.34 -21.53
N ASP A 451 -27.67 10.52 -21.94
CA ASP A 451 -26.63 10.64 -22.98
C ASP A 451 -25.29 10.07 -22.53
N HIS A 452 -24.94 10.27 -21.26
CA HIS A 452 -23.73 9.66 -20.68
C HIS A 452 -23.82 8.13 -20.67
N PHE A 453 -24.97 7.59 -20.28
CA PHE A 453 -25.19 6.15 -20.23
C PHE A 453 -25.13 5.51 -21.63
N LYS A 454 -25.78 6.15 -22.63
CA LYS A 454 -25.72 5.69 -24.02
C LYS A 454 -24.29 5.60 -24.56
N GLU A 455 -23.45 6.59 -24.22
CA GLU A 455 -22.05 6.58 -24.64
C GLU A 455 -21.22 5.56 -23.83
N MET A 456 -21.48 5.39 -22.52
CA MET A 456 -20.78 4.36 -21.73
C MET A 456 -21.03 2.94 -22.24
N GLU A 457 -22.23 2.61 -22.71
CA GLU A 457 -22.59 1.31 -23.26
C GLU A 457 -21.73 0.92 -24.47
N LYS A 458 -21.28 1.90 -25.26
CA LYS A 458 -20.44 1.68 -26.44
C LYS A 458 -19.01 1.19 -26.08
N HIS A 459 -18.49 1.57 -24.90
CA HIS A 459 -17.10 1.37 -24.51
C HIS A 459 -16.85 0.24 -23.49
N GLN A 460 -17.92 -0.40 -23.00
CA GLN A 460 -17.85 -1.54 -22.08
C GLN A 460 -16.95 -1.30 -20.84
N TYR A 461 -17.16 -0.20 -20.15
CA TYR A 461 -16.38 0.16 -18.95
C TYR A 461 -16.46 -0.88 -17.83
N VAL A 462 -15.38 -0.96 -17.06
CA VAL A 462 -15.38 -1.53 -15.71
C VAL A 462 -15.51 -0.36 -14.73
N LEU A 463 -16.63 -0.32 -14.02
CA LEU A 463 -16.92 0.69 -13.00
C LEU A 463 -16.32 0.22 -11.67
N ILE A 464 -15.51 1.07 -11.04
CA ILE A 464 -14.95 0.83 -9.71
C ILE A 464 -15.47 1.92 -8.78
N ILE A 465 -16.18 1.50 -7.74
CA ILE A 465 -16.82 2.38 -6.76
C ILE A 465 -16.02 2.27 -5.46
N ASP A 466 -15.30 3.32 -5.11
CA ASP A 466 -14.58 3.41 -3.84
C ASP A 466 -15.56 3.89 -2.76
N GLU A 467 -15.81 3.03 -1.79
CA GLU A 467 -16.84 3.15 -0.77
C GLU A 467 -18.30 3.08 -1.31
N GLU A 468 -19.27 3.14 -0.41
CA GLU A 468 -20.69 2.99 -0.74
C GLU A 468 -21.25 4.18 -1.53
N LEU A 469 -21.96 3.90 -2.61
CA LEU A 469 -22.69 4.89 -3.39
C LEU A 469 -24.12 5.06 -2.84
N GLY A 470 -24.52 6.29 -2.54
CA GLY A 470 -25.86 6.60 -2.02
C GLY A 470 -26.93 6.49 -3.11
N MET A 471 -27.43 5.28 -3.34
CA MET A 471 -28.44 4.99 -4.36
C MET A 471 -29.88 5.17 -3.89
N ILE A 472 -30.11 5.25 -2.60
CA ILE A 472 -31.43 5.44 -1.98
C ILE A 472 -31.30 6.33 -0.75
N ASP A 473 -32.17 7.34 -0.62
CA ASP A 473 -32.21 8.26 0.51
C ASP A 473 -33.63 8.71 0.81
N ASP A 474 -33.82 9.40 1.94
CA ASP A 474 -35.06 9.98 2.38
C ASP A 474 -35.42 11.18 1.50
N TYR A 475 -36.64 11.24 1.03
CA TYR A 475 -37.15 12.35 0.22
C TYR A 475 -37.94 13.35 1.07
N LYS A 476 -37.38 14.51 1.34
CA LYS A 476 -37.88 15.52 2.27
C LYS A 476 -38.39 16.80 1.60
N SER A 477 -38.32 16.89 0.28
CA SER A 477 -38.63 18.11 -0.44
C SER A 477 -40.13 18.48 -0.43
N TYR A 478 -41.01 17.47 -0.28
CA TYR A 478 -42.44 17.64 -0.22
C TYR A 478 -43.04 16.79 0.88
N SER A 479 -44.16 17.27 1.46
CA SER A 479 -44.83 16.58 2.56
C SER A 479 -45.86 15.57 2.05
N SER A 480 -46.25 14.61 2.91
CA SER A 480 -47.30 13.66 2.61
C SER A 480 -48.64 14.33 2.24
N PRO A 481 -49.08 15.43 2.89
CA PRO A 481 -50.26 16.18 2.46
C PRO A 481 -50.17 16.72 1.03
N ASP A 482 -49.03 17.21 0.59
CA ASP A 482 -48.83 17.69 -0.79
C ASP A 482 -49.06 16.57 -1.80
N VAL A 483 -48.42 15.40 -1.57
CA VAL A 483 -48.55 14.22 -2.45
C VAL A 483 -49.99 13.71 -2.46
N LYS A 484 -50.68 13.63 -1.31
CA LYS A 484 -52.10 13.25 -1.23
C LYS A 484 -53.02 14.23 -1.98
N SER A 485 -52.70 15.52 -1.98
CA SER A 485 -53.42 16.51 -2.75
C SER A 485 -53.25 16.28 -4.26
N LEU A 486 -52.04 16.01 -4.71
CA LEU A 486 -51.75 15.68 -6.12
C LEU A 486 -52.41 14.37 -6.56
N GLN A 487 -52.51 13.36 -5.68
CA GLN A 487 -53.27 12.12 -5.94
C GLN A 487 -54.79 12.40 -6.11
N LYS A 488 -55.38 13.19 -5.19
CA LYS A 488 -56.78 13.56 -5.29
C LYS A 488 -57.13 14.35 -6.56
N LEU A 489 -56.18 15.10 -7.07
CA LEU A 489 -56.28 15.83 -8.33
C LEU A 489 -56.01 14.95 -9.56
N GLY A 490 -55.68 13.66 -9.35
CA GLY A 490 -55.37 12.76 -10.47
C GLY A 490 -54.04 13.02 -11.17
N CYS A 491 -53.18 13.86 -10.58
CA CYS A 491 -51.86 14.16 -11.15
C CYS A 491 -50.84 13.05 -10.94
N VAL A 492 -50.95 12.32 -9.82
CA VAL A 492 -49.99 11.30 -9.41
C VAL A 492 -50.71 10.03 -8.96
N GLU A 493 -50.20 8.86 -9.39
CA GLU A 493 -50.62 7.54 -8.96
C GLU A 493 -49.48 6.78 -8.32
N ILE A 494 -49.78 5.91 -7.35
CA ILE A 494 -48.80 5.00 -6.72
C ILE A 494 -48.94 3.63 -7.38
N GLN A 495 -47.86 3.07 -7.90
CA GLN A 495 -47.86 1.70 -8.39
C GLN A 495 -47.85 0.71 -7.20
N ASP A 496 -48.74 -0.31 -7.23
CA ASP A 496 -48.84 -1.31 -6.17
C ASP A 496 -47.64 -2.26 -6.11
N SER A 497 -46.93 -2.45 -7.22
CA SER A 497 -45.80 -3.38 -7.31
C SER A 497 -44.63 -3.01 -6.40
N ASP A 498 -44.22 -1.75 -6.42
CA ASP A 498 -42.98 -1.28 -5.77
C ASP A 498 -43.15 0.08 -5.06
N GLY A 499 -44.34 0.66 -5.08
CA GLY A 499 -44.63 1.97 -4.48
C GLY A 499 -44.12 3.16 -5.29
N MET A 500 -43.78 2.97 -6.56
CA MET A 500 -43.28 4.04 -7.42
C MET A 500 -44.41 5.05 -7.70
N LEU A 501 -44.10 6.34 -7.62
CA LEU A 501 -44.99 7.38 -8.07
C LEU A 501 -44.89 7.54 -9.58
N VAL A 502 -46.05 7.67 -10.24
CA VAL A 502 -46.17 7.89 -11.68
C VAL A 502 -46.98 9.15 -11.94
N TRP A 503 -46.49 10.04 -12.76
CA TRP A 503 -47.19 11.21 -13.22
C TRP A 503 -48.17 10.81 -14.32
N LYS A 504 -49.49 11.14 -14.18
CA LYS A 504 -50.57 10.62 -15.04
C LYS A 504 -51.14 11.63 -16.01
N ASN A 505 -51.04 12.94 -15.74
CA ASN A 505 -51.82 13.90 -16.48
C ASN A 505 -51.00 15.07 -16.99
N ASP A 506 -50.72 15.08 -18.28
CA ASP A 506 -50.26 16.27 -19.02
C ASP A 506 -51.44 17.18 -19.46
N GLU A 507 -52.68 16.72 -19.29
CA GLU A 507 -53.91 17.44 -19.73
C GLU A 507 -54.42 18.45 -18.72
N VAL A 508 -53.86 18.54 -17.51
CA VAL A 508 -54.24 19.55 -16.52
C VAL A 508 -53.60 20.90 -16.90
N THR A 509 -53.95 21.38 -18.07
CA THR A 509 -53.53 22.69 -18.59
C THR A 509 -54.21 23.90 -17.90
N GLU A 510 -55.22 23.65 -17.06
CA GLU A 510 -55.89 24.71 -16.29
C GLU A 510 -55.21 25.06 -14.94
N PHE A 511 -54.12 24.34 -14.55
CA PHE A 511 -53.41 24.60 -13.30
C PHE A 511 -51.94 24.95 -13.55
N ASP A 512 -51.64 25.97 -14.27
CA ASP A 512 -50.26 26.48 -14.48
C ASP A 512 -49.52 26.74 -13.16
N ASP A 513 -50.25 27.14 -12.10
CA ASP A 513 -49.69 27.35 -10.75
C ASP A 513 -49.22 26.06 -10.07
N ILE A 514 -49.89 24.91 -10.31
CA ILE A 514 -49.52 23.63 -9.69
C ILE A 514 -48.27 23.06 -10.37
N THR A 515 -48.20 23.15 -11.69
CA THR A 515 -47.03 22.69 -12.43
C THR A 515 -45.78 23.48 -12.06
N HIS A 516 -45.91 24.79 -11.87
CA HIS A 516 -44.78 25.65 -11.50
C HIS A 516 -44.27 25.34 -10.07
N ARG A 517 -45.21 25.19 -9.11
CA ARG A 517 -44.91 24.88 -7.70
C ARG A 517 -44.26 23.49 -7.53
N TYR A 518 -44.71 22.52 -8.30
CA TYR A 518 -44.24 21.11 -8.17
C TYR A 518 -43.34 20.67 -9.34
N HIS A 519 -42.80 21.59 -10.12
CA HIS A 519 -41.98 21.27 -11.29
C HIS A 519 -40.78 20.32 -10.96
N SER A 520 -40.09 20.56 -9.86
CA SER A 520 -38.97 19.70 -9.44
C SER A 520 -39.46 18.32 -8.99
N PHE A 521 -40.63 18.25 -8.34
CA PHE A 521 -41.26 17.00 -7.92
C PHE A 521 -41.71 16.20 -9.15
N LYS A 522 -42.44 16.85 -10.10
CA LYS A 522 -42.85 16.23 -11.37
C LYS A 522 -41.68 15.62 -12.08
N ARG A 523 -40.56 16.35 -12.26
CA ARG A 523 -39.34 15.86 -12.90
C ARG A 523 -38.74 14.64 -12.17
N HIS A 524 -38.74 14.60 -10.84
CA HIS A 524 -38.28 13.46 -10.10
C HIS A 524 -39.21 12.25 -10.26
N VAL A 525 -40.51 12.45 -10.32
CA VAL A 525 -41.52 11.40 -10.56
C VAL A 525 -41.39 10.85 -11.99
N GLU A 526 -41.30 11.72 -12.99
CA GLU A 526 -41.08 11.34 -14.40
C GLU A 526 -39.79 10.60 -14.64
N ASN A 527 -38.77 10.88 -13.82
CA ASN A 527 -37.51 10.14 -13.83
C ASN A 527 -37.51 8.85 -12.96
N GLU A 528 -38.70 8.42 -12.50
CA GLU A 528 -38.87 7.20 -11.72
C GLU A 528 -38.03 7.17 -10.40
N MET A 529 -37.86 8.35 -9.79
CA MET A 529 -37.00 8.48 -8.63
C MET A 529 -37.73 8.45 -7.29
N ILE A 530 -39.06 8.62 -7.24
CA ILE A 530 -39.82 8.76 -6.01
C ILE A 530 -40.66 7.52 -5.74
N TYR A 531 -40.53 6.98 -4.54
CA TYR A 531 -41.21 5.78 -4.08
C TYR A 531 -41.86 6.02 -2.70
N VAL A 532 -42.97 5.34 -2.44
CA VAL A 532 -43.76 5.43 -1.19
C VAL A 532 -43.70 4.07 -0.47
N SER A 533 -43.56 4.10 0.84
CA SER A 533 -43.66 2.87 1.67
C SER A 533 -45.07 2.27 1.61
N LYS A 534 -45.18 0.95 1.52
CA LYS A 534 -46.45 0.23 1.52
C LYS A 534 -47.17 0.33 2.85
N ARG A 535 -46.47 0.39 3.97
CA ARG A 535 -47.03 0.40 5.33
C ARG A 535 -47.35 1.80 5.83
N ASP A 536 -46.58 2.79 5.36
CA ASP A 536 -46.75 4.18 5.79
C ASP A 536 -46.68 5.15 4.59
N ALA A 537 -47.85 5.56 4.14
CA ALA A 537 -48.02 6.52 3.04
C ALA A 537 -47.40 7.93 3.32
N ASN A 538 -46.80 8.14 4.49
CA ASN A 538 -46.07 9.37 4.83
C ASN A 538 -44.56 9.22 4.62
N ILE A 539 -44.06 8.01 4.30
CA ILE A 539 -42.65 7.75 4.08
C ILE A 539 -42.35 7.72 2.58
N PHE A 540 -41.59 8.70 2.14
CA PHE A 540 -41.10 8.81 0.77
C PHE A 540 -39.59 8.59 0.72
N VAL A 541 -39.13 7.84 -0.28
CA VAL A 541 -37.71 7.65 -0.57
C VAL A 541 -37.41 8.05 -2.01
N CYS A 542 -36.23 8.61 -2.20
CA CYS A 542 -35.66 8.88 -3.51
C CYS A 542 -34.72 7.73 -3.87
N GLN A 543 -34.95 7.09 -5.01
CA GLN A 543 -34.06 6.11 -5.57
C GLN A 543 -33.38 6.66 -6.83
N LEU A 544 -32.08 6.45 -6.95
CA LEU A 544 -31.38 6.77 -8.17
C LEU A 544 -31.50 5.62 -9.18
N PRO A 545 -31.44 5.90 -10.49
CA PRO A 545 -31.57 4.88 -11.52
C PRO A 545 -30.54 3.77 -11.36
N ILE A 546 -30.99 2.52 -11.32
CA ILE A 546 -30.09 1.35 -11.18
C ILE A 546 -29.10 1.26 -12.35
N ARG A 547 -29.39 1.90 -13.47
CA ARG A 547 -28.52 2.02 -14.63
C ARG A 547 -27.16 2.61 -14.31
N LEU A 548 -27.05 3.46 -13.28
CA LEU A 548 -25.77 3.93 -12.73
C LEU A 548 -24.78 2.78 -12.38
N ILE A 549 -25.29 1.62 -12.01
CA ILE A 549 -24.50 0.42 -11.68
C ILE A 549 -24.47 -0.54 -12.87
N THR A 550 -25.60 -0.75 -13.54
CA THR A 550 -25.75 -1.80 -14.55
C THR A 550 -25.25 -1.42 -15.95
N VAL A 551 -24.99 -0.16 -16.22
CA VAL A 551 -24.48 0.33 -17.52
C VAL A 551 -23.08 -0.21 -17.83
N ALA A 552 -22.28 -0.45 -16.80
CA ALA A 552 -20.94 -0.97 -16.93
C ALA A 552 -20.94 -2.47 -17.26
N LYS A 553 -19.90 -2.95 -17.95
CA LYS A 553 -19.67 -4.37 -18.22
C LYS A 553 -19.42 -5.17 -16.92
N ARG A 554 -18.71 -4.57 -15.98
CA ARG A 554 -18.46 -5.05 -14.61
C ARG A 554 -18.60 -3.88 -13.65
N CYS A 555 -19.14 -4.13 -12.47
CA CYS A 555 -19.18 -3.15 -11.39
C CYS A 555 -18.50 -3.77 -10.16
N ILE A 556 -17.47 -3.11 -9.65
CA ILE A 556 -16.68 -3.53 -8.49
C ILE A 556 -16.84 -2.46 -7.40
N ILE A 557 -17.31 -2.86 -6.21
CA ILE A 557 -17.48 -1.97 -5.07
C ILE A 557 -16.42 -2.31 -4.01
N LEU A 558 -15.65 -1.31 -3.61
CA LEU A 558 -14.61 -1.41 -2.59
C LEU A 558 -15.19 -0.90 -1.27
N THR A 559 -15.46 -1.78 -0.31
CA THR A 559 -16.11 -1.41 0.94
C THR A 559 -15.72 -2.33 2.10
N TYR A 560 -16.30 -2.12 3.29
CA TYR A 560 -16.14 -3.01 4.42
C TYR A 560 -17.50 -3.37 5.03
N MET A 561 -17.71 -4.68 5.32
CA MET A 561 -18.96 -5.24 5.84
C MET A 561 -20.17 -4.92 4.95
N PHE A 562 -20.02 -5.17 3.66
CA PHE A 562 -21.01 -4.81 2.63
C PHE A 562 -22.42 -5.31 2.94
N ASN A 563 -22.57 -6.51 3.49
CA ASN A 563 -23.88 -7.10 3.76
C ASN A 563 -24.75 -6.31 4.76
N GLY A 564 -24.15 -5.45 5.57
CA GLY A 564 -24.86 -4.54 6.47
C GLY A 564 -25.21 -3.17 5.87
N ASN A 565 -24.71 -2.87 4.68
CA ASN A 565 -24.92 -1.58 4.06
C ASN A 565 -26.32 -1.46 3.45
N VAL A 566 -26.84 -0.22 3.41
CA VAL A 566 -28.11 0.11 2.74
C VAL A 566 -28.07 -0.29 1.27
N LEU A 567 -26.91 -0.08 0.61
CA LEU A 567 -26.72 -0.44 -0.79
C LEU A 567 -26.90 -1.94 -1.04
N SER A 568 -26.46 -2.82 -0.14
CA SER A 568 -26.64 -4.27 -0.27
C SER A 568 -28.13 -4.66 -0.34
N SER A 569 -28.96 -4.09 0.56
CA SER A 569 -30.42 -4.32 0.57
C SER A 569 -31.08 -3.72 -0.66
N PHE A 570 -30.63 -2.54 -1.11
CA PHE A 570 -31.14 -1.91 -2.32
C PHE A 570 -30.84 -2.72 -3.60
N LEU A 571 -29.61 -3.27 -3.74
CA LEU A 571 -29.27 -4.12 -4.88
C LEU A 571 -30.13 -5.39 -4.93
N LYS A 572 -30.39 -6.01 -3.76
CA LYS A 572 -31.29 -7.17 -3.66
C LYS A 572 -32.72 -6.81 -4.07
N LEU A 573 -33.23 -5.64 -3.64
CA LEU A 573 -34.54 -5.13 -4.06
C LEU A 573 -34.62 -4.99 -5.58
N LYS A 574 -33.53 -4.53 -6.23
CA LYS A 574 -33.47 -4.37 -7.70
C LYS A 574 -33.09 -5.69 -8.43
N GLY A 575 -33.09 -6.83 -7.76
CA GLY A 575 -32.79 -8.14 -8.35
C GLY A 575 -31.34 -8.34 -8.78
N LEU A 576 -30.42 -7.52 -8.29
CA LEU A 576 -28.98 -7.67 -8.58
C LEU A 576 -28.33 -8.61 -7.58
N VAL A 577 -27.58 -9.58 -8.13
CA VAL A 577 -26.76 -10.50 -7.32
C VAL A 577 -25.40 -9.87 -7.06
N HIS A 578 -24.91 -10.01 -5.85
CA HIS A 578 -23.52 -9.64 -5.54
C HIS A 578 -22.69 -10.87 -5.19
N LYS A 579 -21.42 -10.85 -5.56
CA LYS A 579 -20.43 -11.88 -5.26
C LYS A 579 -19.10 -11.25 -4.84
N THR A 580 -18.22 -12.03 -4.24
CA THR A 580 -16.86 -11.58 -3.95
C THR A 580 -16.11 -11.26 -5.24
N PHE A 581 -15.29 -10.22 -5.22
CA PHE A 581 -14.35 -9.91 -6.29
C PHE A 581 -13.09 -10.75 -6.10
N ASP A 582 -13.02 -11.89 -6.80
CA ASP A 582 -11.97 -12.90 -6.60
C ASP A 582 -10.66 -12.61 -7.33
N ASP A 583 -10.66 -11.65 -8.28
CA ASP A 583 -9.46 -11.28 -9.04
C ASP A 583 -8.38 -10.61 -8.17
N VAL A 584 -8.74 -10.22 -6.94
CA VAL A 584 -7.85 -9.55 -5.98
C VAL A 584 -8.04 -10.16 -4.59
N THR A 585 -6.99 -10.73 -4.02
CA THR A 585 -7.03 -11.27 -2.66
C THR A 585 -7.07 -10.14 -1.62
N ILE A 586 -8.05 -10.18 -0.72
CA ILE A 586 -8.12 -9.31 0.45
C ILE A 586 -7.56 -10.07 1.65
N ASN A 587 -6.67 -9.41 2.38
CA ASN A 587 -6.22 -9.93 3.66
C ASN A 587 -7.12 -9.36 4.76
N THR A 588 -7.75 -10.24 5.52
CA THR A 588 -8.45 -9.85 6.74
C THR A 588 -7.44 -9.39 7.78
N VAL A 589 -7.71 -8.22 8.37
CA VAL A 589 -6.89 -7.72 9.50
C VAL A 589 -6.99 -8.72 10.65
N CYS A 590 -5.85 -9.11 11.22
CA CYS A 590 -5.84 -10.00 12.37
C CYS A 590 -6.46 -9.28 13.60
N LYS A 591 -7.59 -9.73 14.07
CA LYS A 591 -8.29 -9.11 15.20
C LYS A 591 -7.47 -9.16 16.49
N LYS A 592 -6.60 -10.16 16.67
CA LYS A 592 -5.68 -10.24 17.82
C LYS A 592 -4.70 -9.07 17.86
N ASP A 593 -4.23 -8.61 16.69
CA ASP A 593 -3.32 -7.45 16.61
C ASP A 593 -4.06 -6.14 16.86
N ILE A 594 -5.31 -6.06 16.39
CA ILE A 594 -6.20 -4.94 16.75
C ILE A 594 -6.37 -4.87 18.25
N MET A 595 -6.62 -6.00 18.92
CA MET A 595 -6.78 -6.08 20.38
C MET A 595 -5.57 -5.53 21.14
N LYS A 596 -4.34 -5.84 20.70
CA LYS A 596 -3.11 -5.32 21.33
C LYS A 596 -3.01 -3.79 21.26
N ASN A 597 -3.55 -3.19 20.19
CA ASN A 597 -3.44 -1.77 19.91
C ASN A 597 -4.64 -0.94 20.37
N ILE A 598 -5.72 -1.55 20.85
CA ILE A 598 -6.87 -0.84 21.38
C ILE A 598 -6.91 -0.97 22.90
N LYS A 599 -6.71 0.15 23.59
CA LYS A 599 -6.92 0.28 25.03
C LYS A 599 -8.31 0.86 25.24
N LEU A 600 -9.28 0.02 25.63
CA LEU A 600 -10.61 0.53 25.96
C LEU A 600 -10.56 1.34 27.26
N TRP A 601 -11.10 2.55 27.20
CA TRP A 601 -11.25 3.39 28.39
C TRP A 601 -12.41 2.88 29.24
N ILE A 602 -12.11 2.55 30.49
CA ILE A 602 -13.08 2.06 31.47
C ILE A 602 -13.37 3.16 32.48
N PRO A 603 -14.64 3.56 32.69
CA PRO A 603 -15.01 4.57 33.68
C PRO A 603 -14.57 4.17 35.09
N LYS A 604 -13.65 4.94 35.68
CA LYS A 604 -13.21 4.74 37.10
C LYS A 604 -14.26 5.17 38.08
N HIS A 605 -15.13 6.15 37.75
CA HIS A 605 -16.14 6.69 38.63
C HIS A 605 -17.55 6.33 38.20
N PRO A 606 -18.46 5.88 39.10
CA PRO A 606 -19.82 5.44 38.77
C PRO A 606 -20.63 6.44 37.98
N LYS A 607 -20.43 7.74 38.15
CA LYS A 607 -21.13 8.80 37.39
C LYS A 607 -20.96 8.68 35.89
N TRP A 608 -19.85 8.11 35.42
CA TRP A 608 -19.59 7.92 33.99
C TRP A 608 -20.20 6.62 33.43
N ARG A 609 -20.80 5.78 34.28
CA ARG A 609 -21.50 4.55 33.90
C ARG A 609 -22.98 4.75 33.67
N LYS A 610 -23.45 6.01 33.64
CA LYS A 610 -24.84 6.34 33.38
C LYS A 610 -25.20 5.84 31.99
N GLU A 611 -26.15 4.94 31.90
CA GLU A 611 -26.66 4.44 30.62
C GLU A 611 -27.54 5.52 29.95
N MET A 612 -27.28 5.80 28.69
CA MET A 612 -27.98 6.82 27.93
C MET A 612 -28.26 6.33 26.52
N LYS A 613 -29.46 6.62 26.01
CA LYS A 613 -29.76 6.44 24.59
C LYS A 613 -29.08 7.57 23.79
N LEU A 614 -28.31 7.17 22.76
CA LEU A 614 -27.46 8.10 21.99
C LEU A 614 -27.83 8.12 20.50
N SER A 615 -29.07 7.76 20.15
CA SER A 615 -29.60 7.92 18.78
C SER A 615 -29.85 9.40 18.45
N VAL A 616 -29.99 9.74 17.16
CA VAL A 616 -30.34 11.13 16.73
C VAL A 616 -31.57 11.66 17.48
N THR A 617 -32.65 10.88 17.50
CA THR A 617 -33.89 11.25 18.17
C THR A 617 -33.69 11.44 19.67
N ALA A 618 -32.91 10.56 20.31
CA ALA A 618 -32.59 10.73 21.75
C ALA A 618 -31.81 12.03 21.99
N TYR A 619 -30.83 12.35 21.17
CA TYR A 619 -30.09 13.61 21.27
C TYR A 619 -30.98 14.84 21.09
N HIS A 620 -31.98 14.80 20.20
CA HIS A 620 -32.93 15.92 20.03
C HIS A 620 -33.76 16.18 21.28
N ASN A 621 -34.08 15.12 22.04
CA ASN A 621 -34.91 15.18 23.24
C ASN A 621 -34.13 15.26 24.55
N MET A 622 -32.78 15.29 24.51
CA MET A 622 -31.95 15.34 25.70
C MET A 622 -32.10 16.65 26.49
N SER A 623 -32.13 16.53 27.81
CA SER A 623 -32.04 17.68 28.70
C SER A 623 -30.67 18.37 28.58
N THR A 624 -30.63 19.66 28.97
CA THR A 624 -29.38 20.42 29.03
C THR A 624 -28.37 19.77 30.00
N GLN A 625 -28.86 19.10 31.04
CA GLN A 625 -28.01 18.40 32.01
C GLN A 625 -27.36 17.16 31.39
N ASP A 626 -28.09 16.39 30.57
CA ASP A 626 -27.56 15.24 29.88
C ASP A 626 -26.51 15.63 28.82
N LEU A 627 -26.78 16.70 28.06
CA LEU A 627 -25.81 17.24 27.09
C LEU A 627 -24.51 17.72 27.74
N LYS A 628 -24.64 18.35 28.94
CA LYS A 628 -23.49 18.73 29.76
C LYS A 628 -22.76 17.51 30.32
N HIS A 629 -23.47 16.43 30.66
CA HIS A 629 -22.87 15.16 31.08
C HIS A 629 -22.01 14.57 29.95
N ILE A 630 -22.49 14.51 28.70
CA ILE A 630 -21.73 14.04 27.52
C ILE A 630 -20.47 14.92 27.33
N SER A 631 -20.61 16.23 27.38
CA SER A 631 -19.47 17.16 27.29
C SER A 631 -18.39 16.87 28.32
N ASN A 632 -18.82 16.67 29.58
CA ASN A 632 -17.91 16.34 30.68
C ASN A 632 -17.30 14.94 30.57
N TYR A 633 -18.05 13.98 30.04
CA TYR A 633 -17.54 12.63 29.71
C TYR A 633 -16.37 12.70 28.72
N ILE A 634 -16.56 13.44 27.63
CA ILE A 634 -15.49 13.63 26.60
C ILE A 634 -14.23 14.24 27.25
N LEU A 635 -14.41 15.24 28.10
CA LEU A 635 -13.30 15.87 28.84
C LEU A 635 -12.60 14.91 29.80
N ALA A 636 -13.37 14.09 30.54
CA ALA A 636 -12.82 13.12 31.47
C ALA A 636 -11.96 12.07 30.72
N VAL A 637 -12.46 11.52 29.62
CA VAL A 637 -11.71 10.58 28.80
C VAL A 637 -10.43 11.21 28.26
N THR A 638 -10.52 12.41 27.68
CA THR A 638 -9.36 13.13 27.11
C THR A 638 -8.28 13.34 28.19
N LYS A 639 -8.68 13.76 29.39
CA LYS A 639 -7.78 13.97 30.53
C LYS A 639 -7.14 12.68 31.02
N ASP A 640 -7.93 11.64 31.22
CA ASP A 640 -7.45 10.33 31.70
C ASP A 640 -6.46 9.68 30.68
N CYS A 641 -6.63 9.96 29.41
CA CYS A 641 -5.73 9.49 28.33
C CYS A 641 -4.48 10.38 28.17
N GLY A 642 -4.34 11.45 28.92
CA GLY A 642 -3.25 12.42 28.73
C GLY A 642 -3.19 12.98 27.32
N ALA A 643 -4.35 13.27 26.73
CA ALA A 643 -4.49 13.72 25.35
C ALA A 643 -4.82 15.24 25.29
N THR A 644 -4.44 15.86 24.18
CA THR A 644 -4.75 17.26 23.85
C THR A 644 -5.83 17.34 22.76
N ASP A 645 -6.18 18.52 22.31
CA ASP A 645 -7.02 18.74 21.14
C ASP A 645 -6.38 18.13 19.87
N TYR A 646 -5.05 18.25 19.71
CA TYR A 646 -4.31 17.62 18.62
C TYR A 646 -4.49 16.10 18.58
N ASP A 647 -4.46 15.44 19.74
CA ASP A 647 -4.50 13.98 19.87
C ASP A 647 -5.90 13.36 19.92
N THR A 648 -6.95 14.19 20.18
CA THR A 648 -8.30 13.70 20.48
C THR A 648 -9.21 13.78 19.26
N MET A 649 -10.04 12.74 19.04
CA MET A 649 -11.19 12.77 18.15
C MET A 649 -12.44 12.23 18.84
N PHE A 650 -13.59 12.85 18.59
CA PHE A 650 -14.88 12.39 19.09
C PHE A 650 -16.00 12.58 18.07
N THR A 651 -17.09 11.83 18.25
CA THR A 651 -18.29 11.94 17.41
C THR A 651 -19.58 11.87 18.21
N PHE A 652 -20.55 12.64 17.74
CA PHE A 652 -21.96 12.66 18.13
C PHE A 652 -22.76 13.34 16.99
N PRO A 653 -24.11 13.32 16.98
CA PRO A 653 -24.89 13.90 15.89
C PRO A 653 -24.53 15.36 15.59
N LYS A 654 -24.41 15.70 14.29
CA LYS A 654 -24.02 17.03 13.80
C LYS A 654 -24.88 18.15 14.37
N ASP A 655 -26.17 17.90 14.60
CA ASP A 655 -27.12 18.89 15.10
C ASP A 655 -26.76 19.43 16.51
N ARG A 656 -25.97 18.69 17.27
CA ARG A 656 -25.45 19.11 18.59
C ARG A 656 -24.03 19.68 18.52
N CYS A 657 -23.41 19.67 17.34
CA CYS A 657 -22.11 20.32 17.13
C CYS A 657 -22.27 21.85 17.19
N ASN A 658 -21.27 22.53 17.69
CA ASN A 658 -21.27 23.98 17.88
C ASN A 658 -21.46 24.76 16.58
N LEU A 659 -20.91 24.27 15.48
CA LEU A 659 -20.99 24.92 14.16
C LEU A 659 -22.19 24.50 13.31
N SER A 660 -23.10 23.69 13.86
CA SER A 660 -24.31 23.33 13.13
C SER A 660 -25.24 24.55 13.02
N GLU A 661 -25.74 24.84 11.84
CA GLU A 661 -26.75 25.86 11.54
C GLU A 661 -28.14 25.50 12.10
N ASN A 662 -28.28 24.30 12.65
CA ASN A 662 -29.49 23.80 13.24
C ASN A 662 -29.99 24.71 14.38
N LYS A 663 -31.31 24.91 14.48
CA LYS A 663 -32.00 25.74 15.49
C LYS A 663 -31.92 25.18 16.92
N LEU A 664 -31.31 24.01 17.16
CA LEU A 664 -31.12 23.48 18.50
C LEU A 664 -30.23 24.42 19.35
N LYS A 665 -30.82 25.00 20.40
CA LYS A 665 -30.17 26.04 21.22
C LYS A 665 -28.98 25.52 22.01
N THR A 666 -29.10 24.30 22.55
CA THR A 666 -28.04 23.71 23.38
C THR A 666 -27.12 22.82 22.56
N LYS A 667 -25.84 23.14 22.55
CA LYS A 667 -24.77 22.41 21.85
C LYS A 667 -23.86 21.69 22.86
N ILE A 668 -23.18 20.62 22.41
CA ILE A 668 -22.14 19.93 23.17
C ILE A 668 -20.81 20.65 22.91
N LYS A 669 -20.22 21.22 23.96
CA LYS A 669 -19.01 22.04 23.89
C LYS A 669 -17.99 21.61 24.97
N PRO A 670 -17.21 20.55 24.73
CA PRO A 670 -16.14 20.20 25.67
C PRO A 670 -15.09 21.31 25.70
N LYS A 671 -14.84 21.87 26.91
CA LYS A 671 -13.95 23.02 27.10
C LYS A 671 -12.53 22.70 26.60
N GLY A 672 -11.95 23.56 25.77
CA GLY A 672 -10.58 23.40 25.23
C GLY A 672 -10.42 22.41 24.09
N LEU A 673 -11.49 21.78 23.65
CA LEU A 673 -11.47 20.92 22.48
C LEU A 673 -12.15 21.64 21.30
N VAL A 674 -11.51 21.58 20.13
CA VAL A 674 -11.99 22.27 18.93
C VAL A 674 -12.97 21.36 18.20
N ASP A 675 -14.23 21.80 18.01
CA ASP A 675 -15.15 21.13 17.12
C ASP A 675 -14.81 21.48 15.66
N THR A 676 -15.49 22.01 14.84
CA THR A 676 -15.05 22.31 13.46
C THR A 676 -14.94 23.80 13.28
N ASP A 677 -13.79 24.37 13.12
CA ASP A 677 -13.69 25.76 12.71
C ASP A 677 -13.03 25.96 11.36
N ILE A 678 -13.86 25.90 10.30
CA ILE A 678 -13.44 26.18 8.93
C ILE A 678 -13.20 27.68 8.71
N LYS A 679 -13.77 28.54 9.54
CA LYS A 679 -13.73 30.01 9.37
C LYS A 679 -12.58 30.67 10.13
N GLN A 680 -12.13 30.09 11.21
CA GLN A 680 -10.94 30.54 11.90
C GLN A 680 -9.76 29.73 11.36
N LYS A 681 -8.71 30.33 10.91
CA LYS A 681 -7.48 29.70 10.38
C LYS A 681 -6.73 28.84 11.43
N THR A 682 -7.46 28.07 12.21
CA THR A 682 -6.92 27.10 13.17
C THR A 682 -6.38 25.90 12.42
N ASN A 683 -5.30 25.35 12.98
CA ASN A 683 -4.68 24.16 12.43
C ASN A 683 -5.73 23.04 12.20
N PRO A 684 -5.99 22.60 10.95
CA PRO A 684 -6.97 21.55 10.66
C PRO A 684 -6.72 20.25 11.42
N GLU A 685 -5.50 20.01 11.87
CA GLU A 685 -5.10 18.83 12.63
C GLU A 685 -5.63 18.86 14.07
N SER A 686 -5.94 20.03 14.64
CA SER A 686 -6.52 20.18 15.98
C SER A 686 -8.04 19.96 16.03
N ILE A 687 -8.72 19.75 14.91
CA ILE A 687 -10.15 19.45 14.90
C ILE A 687 -10.41 18.16 15.66
N CYS A 688 -11.31 18.21 16.65
CA CYS A 688 -11.64 17.07 17.52
C CYS A 688 -12.98 16.42 17.16
N TRP A 689 -14.02 17.22 16.82
CA TRP A 689 -15.29 16.65 16.37
C TRP A 689 -15.18 16.22 14.91
N ILE A 690 -15.40 14.93 14.67
CA ILE A 690 -15.35 14.33 13.34
C ILE A 690 -16.67 13.60 13.09
N SER A 691 -17.36 13.94 12.00
CA SER A 691 -18.62 13.29 11.67
C SER A 691 -18.45 11.77 11.60
N SER A 692 -19.41 11.02 12.12
CA SER A 692 -19.43 9.55 12.03
C SER A 692 -19.47 9.05 10.58
N SER A 693 -19.97 9.87 9.65
CA SER A 693 -20.00 9.59 8.22
C SER A 693 -18.74 10.05 7.46
N THR A 694 -17.68 10.50 8.17
CA THR A 694 -16.42 10.89 7.53
C THR A 694 -15.76 9.67 6.92
N ARG A 695 -15.53 9.70 5.61
CA ARG A 695 -14.97 8.60 4.81
C ARG A 695 -13.63 8.97 4.19
N ALA A 696 -12.84 7.98 3.82
CA ALA A 696 -11.67 8.03 2.93
C ALA A 696 -10.55 9.05 3.25
N THR A 697 -10.48 9.68 4.45
CA THR A 697 -9.47 10.70 4.79
C THR A 697 -8.33 10.15 5.65
N ASN A 698 -7.11 10.65 5.43
CA ASN A 698 -5.91 10.37 6.23
C ASN A 698 -5.55 11.50 7.21
N LYS A 699 -6.32 12.59 7.22
CA LYS A 699 -6.01 13.82 8.00
C LYS A 699 -5.95 13.59 9.51
N PHE A 700 -6.62 12.56 10.02
CA PHE A 700 -6.77 12.29 11.46
C PHE A 700 -5.92 11.12 11.97
N LYS A 701 -5.03 10.57 11.16
CA LYS A 701 -4.19 9.42 11.52
C LYS A 701 -3.22 9.63 12.69
N HIS A 702 -3.09 10.84 13.21
CA HIS A 702 -2.33 11.19 14.42
C HIS A 702 -3.14 11.04 15.72
N LYS A 703 -4.47 10.99 15.64
CA LYS A 703 -5.38 10.94 16.79
C LYS A 703 -5.21 9.65 17.61
N LYS A 704 -4.89 9.77 18.91
CA LYS A 704 -4.66 8.64 19.84
C LYS A 704 -5.81 8.41 20.83
N CYS A 705 -6.61 9.44 21.13
CA CYS A 705 -7.77 9.38 22.02
C CYS A 705 -9.04 9.45 21.16
N VAL A 706 -9.80 8.35 21.10
CA VAL A 706 -10.92 8.14 20.21
C VAL A 706 -12.18 7.93 21.03
N ILE A 707 -13.20 8.82 20.90
CA ILE A 707 -14.40 8.82 21.74
C ILE A 707 -15.64 8.74 20.88
N HIS A 708 -16.33 7.61 20.95
CA HIS A 708 -17.55 7.36 20.20
C HIS A 708 -18.79 7.50 21.11
N ALA A 709 -19.52 8.59 20.95
CA ALA A 709 -20.72 8.90 21.73
C ALA A 709 -21.98 8.95 20.83
N TYR A 710 -22.21 7.90 20.04
CA TYR A 710 -23.27 7.87 19.06
C TYR A 710 -23.80 6.46 18.83
N ASP A 711 -25.13 6.27 18.93
CA ASP A 711 -25.82 5.06 18.46
C ASP A 711 -26.21 5.23 17.02
N ARG A 712 -25.49 4.57 16.12
CA ARG A 712 -25.79 4.61 14.69
C ARG A 712 -26.93 3.67 14.34
N TYR A 713 -27.86 4.20 13.55
CA TYR A 713 -28.93 3.45 12.91
C TYR A 713 -29.00 3.90 11.45
N PRO A 714 -29.40 3.04 10.52
CA PRO A 714 -29.70 3.45 9.16
C PRO A 714 -30.90 4.42 9.15
N ASN A 715 -31.05 5.21 8.09
CA ASN A 715 -32.17 6.09 7.95
C ASN A 715 -33.50 5.32 8.09
N GLN A 716 -34.40 5.80 8.95
CA GLN A 716 -35.64 5.09 9.30
C GLN A 716 -36.58 4.97 8.09
N SER A 717 -36.76 6.02 7.30
CA SER A 717 -37.61 6.01 6.10
C SER A 717 -37.09 4.96 5.09
N VAL A 718 -35.80 4.99 4.81
CA VAL A 718 -35.15 4.01 3.90
C VAL A 718 -35.26 2.59 4.43
N SER A 719 -35.00 2.37 5.72
CA SER A 719 -35.10 1.06 6.35
C SER A 719 -36.53 0.51 6.34
N SER A 720 -37.53 1.37 6.63
CA SER A 720 -38.93 0.97 6.60
C SER A 720 -39.36 0.61 5.18
N TYR A 721 -39.00 1.40 4.20
CA TYR A 721 -39.29 1.14 2.79
C TYR A 721 -38.66 -0.21 2.36
N LEU A 722 -37.38 -0.44 2.60
CA LEU A 722 -36.71 -1.69 2.23
C LEU A 722 -37.32 -2.91 2.96
N GLN A 723 -37.72 -2.75 4.21
CA GLN A 723 -38.40 -3.78 4.98
C GLN A 723 -39.78 -4.13 4.41
N ASP A 724 -40.51 -3.19 3.86
CA ASP A 724 -41.82 -3.40 3.21
C ASP A 724 -41.74 -4.36 2.02
N PHE A 725 -40.58 -4.42 1.38
CA PHE A 725 -40.28 -5.29 0.24
C PHE A 725 -39.49 -6.55 0.63
N ASN A 726 -39.36 -6.87 1.93
CA ASN A 726 -38.64 -8.01 2.48
C ASN A 726 -37.10 -7.97 2.28
N PHE A 727 -36.52 -6.80 2.16
CA PHE A 727 -35.05 -6.59 2.10
C PHE A 727 -34.57 -5.69 3.24
N PRO A 728 -34.75 -6.11 4.52
CA PRO A 728 -34.37 -5.28 5.67
C PRO A 728 -32.89 -5.00 5.70
N VAL A 729 -32.51 -3.81 6.17
CA VAL A 729 -31.12 -3.48 6.49
C VAL A 729 -30.76 -4.07 7.84
N ASP A 730 -29.65 -4.77 7.94
CA ASP A 730 -29.14 -5.27 9.22
C ASP A 730 -28.59 -4.09 10.05
N ARG A 731 -29.35 -3.73 11.10
CA ARG A 731 -29.07 -2.56 11.94
C ARG A 731 -27.78 -2.69 12.73
N ASP A 732 -27.37 -3.88 13.09
CA ASP A 732 -26.19 -4.13 13.91
C ASP A 732 -24.94 -4.19 13.03
N VAL A 733 -25.00 -4.86 11.91
CA VAL A 733 -23.90 -4.85 10.91
C VAL A 733 -23.68 -3.42 10.38
N PHE A 734 -24.76 -2.68 10.09
CA PHE A 734 -24.66 -1.26 9.70
C PHE A 734 -23.95 -0.43 10.78
N ALA A 735 -24.39 -0.53 12.04
CA ALA A 735 -23.86 0.26 13.13
C ALA A 735 -22.38 0.00 13.39
N ILE A 736 -21.97 -1.27 13.42
CA ILE A 736 -20.58 -1.65 13.65
C ILE A 736 -19.68 -1.28 12.45
N SER A 737 -20.16 -1.44 11.22
CA SER A 737 -19.43 -1.04 10.01
C SER A 737 -19.12 0.46 10.02
N GLU A 738 -20.11 1.31 10.32
CA GLU A 738 -19.95 2.76 10.42
C GLU A 738 -18.94 3.13 11.52
N MET A 739 -19.04 2.51 12.71
CA MET A 739 -18.14 2.79 13.83
C MET A 739 -16.71 2.36 13.51
N LEU A 740 -16.50 1.19 12.94
CA LEU A 740 -15.17 0.69 12.59
C LEU A 740 -14.50 1.58 11.52
N GLN A 741 -15.21 1.93 10.46
CA GLN A 741 -14.70 2.81 9.43
C GLN A 741 -14.31 4.18 10.02
N TRP A 742 -15.04 4.71 11.02
CA TRP A 742 -14.72 5.93 11.71
C TRP A 742 -13.50 5.78 12.63
N ILE A 743 -13.41 4.71 13.44
CA ILE A 743 -12.27 4.42 14.32
C ILE A 743 -10.98 4.32 13.49
N TRP A 744 -11.06 3.70 12.30
CA TRP A 744 -9.91 3.55 11.37
C TRP A 744 -9.43 4.86 10.72
N ARG A 745 -10.04 6.02 11.04
CA ARG A 745 -9.47 7.34 10.69
C ARG A 745 -8.37 7.78 11.65
N SER A 746 -8.28 7.17 12.84
CA SER A 746 -7.25 7.40 13.84
C SER A 746 -5.95 6.68 13.55
N ARG A 747 -4.97 6.80 14.44
CA ARG A 747 -3.65 6.16 14.27
C ARG A 747 -3.67 4.62 14.35
N ILE A 748 -4.81 3.99 14.70
CA ILE A 748 -4.97 2.54 14.61
C ILE A 748 -4.76 2.03 13.19
N ARG A 749 -5.05 2.87 12.20
CA ARG A 749 -4.79 2.58 10.79
C ARG A 749 -3.30 2.32 10.49
N ASP A 750 -2.41 2.99 11.23
CA ASP A 750 -0.96 2.83 11.17
C ASP A 750 -0.46 1.79 12.20
N ASN A 751 -1.34 0.91 12.65
CA ASN A 751 -1.11 -0.11 13.68
C ASN A 751 -0.52 0.44 15.00
N LYS A 752 -0.84 1.69 15.34
CA LYS A 752 -0.42 2.35 16.58
C LYS A 752 -1.52 2.30 17.61
N SER A 753 -1.16 2.14 18.89
CA SER A 753 -2.13 2.00 19.97
C SER A 753 -3.01 3.24 20.14
N ILE A 754 -4.32 3.03 20.33
CA ILE A 754 -5.31 4.06 20.66
C ILE A 754 -5.96 3.80 22.01
N ASN A 755 -6.44 4.87 22.66
CA ASN A 755 -7.39 4.79 23.76
C ASN A 755 -8.78 5.00 23.18
N LEU A 756 -9.64 3.99 23.28
CA LEU A 756 -10.99 4.00 22.72
C LEU A 756 -12.04 4.06 23.84
N ALA A 757 -12.86 5.09 23.83
CA ALA A 757 -14.02 5.19 24.69
C ALA A 757 -15.30 5.12 23.86
N ILE A 758 -16.15 4.15 24.16
CA ILE A 758 -17.47 3.99 23.55
C ILE A 758 -18.51 4.24 24.63
N PHE A 759 -19.35 5.27 24.46
CA PHE A 759 -20.29 5.67 25.52
C PHE A 759 -21.61 4.86 25.48
N SER A 760 -22.00 4.36 24.30
CA SER A 760 -23.19 3.54 24.16
C SER A 760 -22.91 2.07 24.53
N SER A 761 -23.71 1.49 25.43
CA SER A 761 -23.62 0.08 25.81
C SER A 761 -23.86 -0.85 24.60
N ARG A 762 -24.82 -0.53 23.73
CA ARG A 762 -25.09 -1.27 22.51
C ARG A 762 -23.86 -1.27 21.59
N MET A 763 -23.26 -0.11 21.34
CA MET A 763 -22.10 -0.02 20.47
C MET A 763 -20.86 -0.71 21.06
N GLN A 764 -20.72 -0.69 22.41
CA GLN A 764 -19.68 -1.47 23.11
C GLN A 764 -19.84 -2.97 22.86
N LEU A 765 -21.07 -3.49 23.01
CA LEU A 765 -21.36 -4.91 22.81
C LEU A 765 -21.11 -5.33 21.37
N LEU A 766 -21.57 -4.55 20.39
CA LEU A 766 -21.32 -4.80 18.97
C LEU A 766 -19.82 -4.82 18.68
N PHE A 767 -19.05 -3.89 19.26
CA PHE A 767 -17.61 -3.83 19.08
C PHE A 767 -16.90 -5.06 19.67
N LEU A 768 -17.26 -5.48 20.86
CA LEU A 768 -16.69 -6.64 21.52
C LEU A 768 -17.05 -7.93 20.77
N ASN A 769 -18.31 -8.10 20.38
CA ASN A 769 -18.74 -9.25 19.60
C ASN A 769 -17.97 -9.35 18.27
N TRP A 770 -17.84 -8.22 17.55
CA TRP A 770 -17.03 -8.18 16.33
C TRP A 770 -15.57 -8.52 16.61
N LEU A 771 -14.98 -7.98 17.67
CA LEU A 771 -13.56 -8.17 18.02
C LEU A 771 -13.24 -9.63 18.33
N HIS A 772 -14.17 -10.35 18.98
CA HIS A 772 -14.02 -11.74 19.40
C HIS A 772 -14.63 -12.77 18.42
N ASP A 773 -15.01 -12.37 17.21
CA ASP A 773 -15.66 -13.24 16.21
C ASP A 773 -16.96 -13.90 16.67
N LEU A 774 -17.70 -13.22 17.54
CA LEU A 774 -19.00 -13.67 18.01
C LEU A 774 -20.13 -13.10 17.14
N PRO A 775 -21.31 -13.75 17.13
CA PRO A 775 -22.50 -13.18 16.52
C PRO A 775 -22.80 -11.79 17.10
N LEU A 776 -23.11 -10.80 16.24
CA LEU A 776 -23.31 -9.42 16.68
C LEU A 776 -24.49 -9.25 17.64
N ASN A 777 -25.48 -10.14 17.57
CA ASN A 777 -26.64 -10.19 18.45
C ASN A 777 -26.38 -11.00 19.75
N ASN A 778 -25.14 -11.37 20.05
CA ASN A 778 -24.81 -12.02 21.31
C ASN A 778 -24.97 -11.04 22.46
N GLU A 779 -25.86 -11.34 23.40
CA GLU A 779 -26.18 -10.55 24.60
C GLU A 779 -25.43 -11.01 25.86
N ASP A 780 -24.46 -11.90 25.72
CA ASP A 780 -23.70 -12.41 26.85
C ASP A 780 -22.72 -11.37 27.41
N TYR A 781 -23.13 -10.70 28.48
CA TYR A 781 -22.34 -9.69 29.20
C TYR A 781 -21.14 -10.27 29.97
N THR A 782 -20.94 -11.61 30.01
CA THR A 782 -19.75 -12.21 30.65
C THR A 782 -18.46 -11.80 29.91
N LEU A 783 -18.54 -11.51 28.62
CA LEU A 783 -17.46 -10.89 27.85
C LEU A 783 -17.00 -9.56 28.44
N PHE A 784 -17.89 -8.81 29.05
CA PHE A 784 -17.57 -7.55 29.71
C PHE A 784 -16.68 -7.77 30.94
N SER A 785 -16.92 -8.82 31.72
CA SER A 785 -16.09 -9.18 32.89
C SER A 785 -14.72 -9.71 32.48
N ASN A 786 -14.65 -10.53 31.44
CA ASN A 786 -13.41 -11.05 30.88
C ASN A 786 -12.54 -9.92 30.27
N TYR A 787 -13.17 -8.96 29.62
CA TYR A 787 -12.48 -7.79 29.07
C TYR A 787 -11.93 -6.87 30.17
N LEU A 788 -12.69 -6.64 31.25
CA LEU A 788 -12.23 -5.88 32.43
C LEU A 788 -11.03 -6.56 33.11
N ASN A 789 -10.96 -7.89 33.10
CA ASN A 789 -9.82 -8.66 33.61
C ASN A 789 -8.60 -8.55 32.69
N TRP A 790 -8.79 -8.56 31.37
CA TRP A 790 -7.71 -8.42 30.40
C TRP A 790 -7.07 -7.02 30.41
N CYS A 791 -7.83 -5.95 30.60
CA CYS A 791 -7.29 -4.59 30.73
C CYS A 791 -6.57 -4.31 32.07
N LYS A 792 -6.64 -5.25 33.03
CA LYS A 792 -5.89 -5.18 34.30
C LYS A 792 -4.53 -5.90 34.23
N MET A 793 -4.30 -6.72 33.22
CA MET A 793 -3.00 -7.30 32.90
C MET A 793 -2.18 -6.37 31.99
#